data_972bf9b9c5f30dc0f1b3f77efcedd41a
#
_entry.id   972bf9b9c5f30dc0f1b3f77efcedd41a
#
_cell.length_a   1.000
_cell.length_b   1.000
_cell.length_c   1.000
_cell.angle_alpha   90.00
_cell.angle_beta   90.00
_cell.angle_gamma   90.00
#
_symmetry.space_group_name_H-M   'P 1'
#
loop_
_entity.id
_entity.type
_entity.pdbx_description
1 polymer ?
#
loop_
_entity_poly.entity_id
_entity_poly.type
_entity_poly.pdbx_seq_one_letter_code
_entity_poly.pdbx_strand_id
1 'polypeptide(L)'
;MLGAPNIMTKLTRFTSSVCAVLLSFAIVAVSLVQPVSAQRPKRSTSNSAQTYTTQLAAIEKAIDEKRKELGIPGVSLVIVKDDRIIYMKGLGLKDFEQKIPVTPDTLFAIGSASKAFTSMLALMSVDEGKLSLDDSPKKFLPYFKLRDPDADAKITIRDLLSHRSGLNRTDLAMVTGVLNRQELIQVAANAKPTAKLGEKFQYQNVMYAAAGEAVAQAQHSTWDKLIATRIFMPLGMFSSDTTVAAMQKSRDFSFGYDYNATTKTTRRLPQREIGAAAPAGAINSSARDMARWLRFMLSGGLVNSKRLVSEKGFKEAITKQMKVAGPVDYGLGWFLRSWNDHQVVEHGGNIDGFNSQVALMPDQKLGFVLLTNVSASSLGSFAMNTIWKNLVSVPNSVEPVIAGPAGDPKLEVGKYRLASAGVSFEVTIKDNKLTLTVPGQPPYPLENLGGRRYKFTDPAPPGFYATFRPIKGKETETELFLEQPQGNLILPRESSTEKPAVASVEVAVGPLAPFVGSYESESSKQVIEIAVRDGKVSLVVTGQPPYPLVESEKNKLRSPGLPEAYWIDVSCDEAGKVSGIVLNQPEGRFTFHRVVNNTLISADDLIAKMIAAYGGEANFRKHTSSLTKVEVDMENQGVQADGEISARAPNLTMTDMRLKALGRQIGTIVSYFDGTSGGEVVSFGPDEIYTGKRLDDVRTGSDFYDVLNWKKNYKTIEVKRMGKVGDEECYVVERKGERGTPVTDYVSAKTFLVLKRESVISSETSGVELPQTQTFSDYRMVEGVMIPFKIVSSNIANGDIVVRVKDVKWDVMIPDDVFKKPVKK
;
A
#
# COMPACT_ATOMS: atom_id res chain seq x y z
N MET A 1 -6.99 22.45 57.12
CA MET A 1 -6.43 23.54 57.92
C MET A 1 -5.27 24.07 57.12
N LEU A 2 -5.46 25.24 56.55
CA LEU A 2 -4.74 26.51 56.73
C LEU A 2 -3.28 26.42 56.26
N GLY A 3 -2.72 27.21 55.34
CA GLY A 3 -3.15 28.48 54.76
C GLY A 3 -1.96 29.01 53.98
N ALA A 4 -2.21 29.69 52.85
CA ALA A 4 -1.25 30.57 52.18
C ALA A 4 -0.92 31.80 53.09
N PRO A 5 0.09 32.65 52.81
CA PRO A 5 -0.15 33.68 51.80
C PRO A 5 1.08 34.20 50.99
N ASN A 6 0.78 34.72 49.80
CA ASN A 6 1.30 35.94 49.15
C ASN A 6 2.32 36.83 49.84
N ILE A 7 3.23 37.39 49.07
CA ILE A 7 3.55 38.82 48.97
C ILE A 7 4.42 39.04 47.73
N MET A 8 3.95 39.55 46.76
CA MET A 8 3.87 40.83 46.02
C MET A 8 4.90 41.92 46.38
N THR A 9 5.47 42.44 45.36
CA THR A 9 5.75 43.84 44.97
C THR A 9 7.14 44.41 45.11
N LYS A 10 7.45 45.02 44.00
CA LYS A 10 7.92 46.41 43.67
C LYS A 10 9.38 46.55 43.24
N LEU A 11 9.49 46.97 41.98
CA LEU A 11 9.87 48.35 41.53
C LEU A 11 11.30 48.71 41.89
N THR A 12 12.16 49.23 41.01
CA THR A 12 12.05 50.43 40.20
C THR A 12 13.26 50.56 39.27
N ARG A 13 13.04 51.07 38.12
CA ARG A 13 13.80 51.99 37.25
C ARG A 13 15.06 52.62 37.82
N PHE A 14 16.09 52.76 37.00
CA PHE A 14 16.84 53.98 36.74
C PHE A 14 17.66 53.76 35.46
N THR A 15 17.28 54.35 34.36
CA THR A 15 17.60 55.66 33.71
C THR A 15 19.07 55.84 33.38
N SER A 16 19.27 55.87 32.08
CA SER A 16 19.74 57.03 31.30
C SER A 16 21.18 57.43 31.36
N SER A 17 21.64 57.63 30.19
CA SER A 17 22.38 58.86 29.66
C SER A 17 23.83 58.70 29.33
N VAL A 18 24.06 59.06 28.08
CA VAL A 18 24.88 60.14 27.52
C VAL A 18 26.34 59.79 27.37
N CYS A 19 27.02 59.95 26.28
CA CYS A 19 27.26 60.91 25.22
C CYS A 19 28.12 60.27 24.16
N ALA A 20 27.96 60.36 22.92
CA ALA A 20 28.19 61.41 21.94
C ALA A 20 29.62 62.01 21.92
N VAL A 21 30.11 62.17 20.67
CA VAL A 21 31.19 63.11 20.22
C VAL A 21 32.60 62.44 20.16
N LEU A 22 33.19 62.30 19.00
CA LEU A 22 33.78 63.32 18.15
C LEU A 22 34.14 62.81 16.73
N LEU A 23 33.74 63.70 15.79
CA LEU A 23 34.31 63.77 14.43
C LEU A 23 35.78 64.24 14.48
N SER A 24 36.60 63.75 13.59
CA SER A 24 37.75 64.50 13.10
C SER A 24 38.06 64.20 11.62
N PHE A 25 37.99 65.24 10.85
CA PHE A 25 38.34 65.37 9.45
C PHE A 25 39.86 65.10 9.19
N ALA A 26 40.16 64.49 8.07
CA ALA A 26 41.41 64.74 7.34
C ALA A 26 41.12 64.72 5.82
N ILE A 27 41.13 65.87 5.23
CA ILE A 27 41.18 66.14 3.80
C ILE A 27 42.67 66.15 3.40
N VAL A 28 43.08 65.34 2.40
CA VAL A 28 44.27 65.60 1.62
C VAL A 28 44.05 65.20 0.17
N ALA A 29 44.05 66.25 -0.61
CA ALA A 29 44.60 66.53 -1.99
C ALA A 29 44.36 65.46 -3.09
N VAL A 30 43.66 65.95 -4.06
CA VAL A 30 43.55 65.50 -5.44
C VAL A 30 44.84 65.57 -6.19
N SER A 31 45.23 64.46 -6.84
CA SER A 31 46.16 64.51 -8.02
C SER A 31 45.42 63.80 -9.16
N LEU A 32 45.11 64.57 -10.18
CA LEU A 32 44.53 64.21 -11.47
C LEU A 32 45.58 63.33 -12.22
N VAL A 33 45.25 62.02 -12.38
CA VAL A 33 45.86 61.24 -13.45
C VAL A 33 44.71 60.64 -14.24
N GLN A 34 44.58 60.99 -15.49
CA GLN A 34 43.56 60.41 -16.41
C GLN A 34 43.96 58.96 -16.67
N PRO A 35 43.02 57.97 -16.52
CA PRO A 35 43.33 56.66 -17.01
C PRO A 35 42.89 56.51 -18.47
N VAL A 36 43.80 56.00 -19.25
CA VAL A 36 43.64 55.52 -20.61
C VAL A 36 42.51 54.46 -20.61
N SER A 37 41.52 54.70 -21.44
CA SER A 37 40.37 53.81 -21.67
C SER A 37 40.81 52.50 -22.30
N ALA A 38 41.07 51.50 -21.52
CA ALA A 38 41.15 50.10 -21.98
C ALA A 38 39.72 49.56 -22.06
N GLN A 39 39.18 49.42 -23.27
CA GLN A 39 37.94 48.73 -23.53
C GLN A 39 38.03 47.26 -23.03
N ARG A 40 37.43 46.99 -21.88
CA ARG A 40 37.16 45.61 -21.46
C ARG A 40 36.10 45.03 -22.41
N PRO A 41 36.29 43.80 -22.93
CA PRO A 41 35.25 43.14 -23.69
C PRO A 41 33.99 43.03 -22.85
N LYS A 42 32.86 43.48 -23.37
CA LYS A 42 31.55 43.29 -22.78
C LYS A 42 31.33 41.78 -22.64
N ARG A 43 31.43 41.30 -21.39
CA ARG A 43 30.91 39.98 -21.04
C ARG A 43 29.40 40.06 -21.27
N SER A 44 28.95 39.36 -22.29
CA SER A 44 27.55 39.13 -22.56
C SER A 44 26.93 38.40 -21.34
N THR A 45 26.32 39.14 -20.43
CA THR A 45 25.47 38.61 -19.37
C THR A 45 24.06 38.63 -19.88
N SER A 46 23.74 37.76 -20.83
CA SER A 46 22.36 37.36 -21.10
C SER A 46 22.09 36.06 -20.38
N ASN A 47 22.13 36.07 -19.04
CA ASN A 47 21.34 35.13 -18.27
C ASN A 47 20.01 35.83 -17.98
N SER A 48 19.07 35.77 -18.95
CA SER A 48 17.66 35.99 -18.68
C SER A 48 17.25 34.93 -17.67
N ALA A 49 17.02 35.32 -16.41
CA ALA A 49 16.45 34.47 -15.41
C ALA A 49 15.13 33.93 -15.97
N GLN A 50 15.08 32.66 -16.31
CA GLN A 50 13.89 32.01 -16.83
C GLN A 50 12.77 32.18 -15.79
N THR A 51 11.72 32.91 -16.15
CA THR A 51 10.61 33.18 -15.24
C THR A 51 9.58 32.06 -15.41
N TYR A 52 9.36 31.27 -14.38
CA TYR A 52 8.38 30.15 -14.35
C TYR A 52 6.97 30.62 -13.93
N THR A 53 6.64 31.90 -14.04
CA THR A 53 5.43 32.47 -13.45
C THR A 53 4.15 31.76 -13.90
N THR A 54 3.99 31.54 -15.20
CA THR A 54 2.81 30.86 -15.75
C THR A 54 2.71 29.40 -15.32
N GLN A 55 3.83 28.68 -15.39
CA GLN A 55 3.91 27.27 -15.00
C GLN A 55 3.62 27.09 -13.49
N LEU A 56 4.18 27.97 -12.65
CA LEU A 56 3.97 27.91 -11.20
C LEU A 56 2.53 28.24 -10.82
N ALA A 57 1.89 29.19 -11.52
CA ALA A 57 0.47 29.48 -11.34
C ALA A 57 -0.41 28.29 -11.72
N ALA A 58 -0.09 27.61 -12.83
CA ALA A 58 -0.79 26.39 -13.25
C ALA A 58 -0.62 25.25 -12.24
N ILE A 59 0.60 25.05 -11.73
CA ILE A 59 0.91 24.04 -10.70
C ILE A 59 0.13 24.33 -9.41
N GLU A 60 0.15 25.59 -8.92
CA GLU A 60 -0.57 25.99 -7.72
C GLU A 60 -2.07 25.71 -7.86
N LYS A 61 -2.66 26.15 -8.97
CA LYS A 61 -4.07 25.95 -9.25
C LYS A 61 -4.45 24.47 -9.26
N ALA A 62 -3.71 23.65 -10.01
CA ALA A 62 -3.99 22.21 -10.12
C ALA A 62 -3.86 21.49 -8.76
N ILE A 63 -2.82 21.80 -7.97
CA ILE A 63 -2.62 21.21 -6.65
C ILE A 63 -3.71 21.66 -5.67
N ASP A 64 -4.12 22.92 -5.66
CA ASP A 64 -5.17 23.40 -4.74
C ASP A 64 -6.54 22.84 -5.10
N GLU A 65 -6.86 22.70 -6.39
CA GLU A 65 -8.08 22.04 -6.85
C GLU A 65 -8.11 20.57 -6.43
N LYS A 66 -7.02 19.84 -6.68
CA LYS A 66 -6.92 18.42 -6.29
C LYS A 66 -6.92 18.22 -4.77
N ARG A 67 -6.27 19.11 -4.01
CA ARG A 67 -6.33 19.14 -2.55
C ARG A 67 -7.78 19.21 -2.05
N LYS A 68 -8.59 20.14 -2.62
CA LYS A 68 -10.01 20.31 -2.27
C LYS A 68 -10.83 19.07 -2.63
N GLU A 69 -10.62 18.52 -3.82
CA GLU A 69 -11.27 17.28 -4.28
C GLU A 69 -11.02 16.12 -3.31
N LEU A 70 -9.78 15.99 -2.84
CA LEU A 70 -9.35 14.94 -1.91
C LEU A 70 -9.71 15.24 -0.44
N GLY A 71 -10.40 16.34 -0.14
CA GLY A 71 -10.78 16.71 1.22
C GLY A 71 -9.59 17.02 2.15
N ILE A 72 -8.44 17.42 1.60
CA ILE A 72 -7.24 17.73 2.38
C ILE A 72 -7.35 19.16 2.93
N PRO A 73 -7.38 19.36 4.27
CA PRO A 73 -7.50 20.71 4.84
C PRO A 73 -6.34 21.62 4.47
N GLY A 74 -5.11 21.15 4.55
CA GLY A 74 -3.93 21.97 4.40
C GLY A 74 -2.74 21.29 3.69
N VAL A 75 -1.99 22.11 2.96
CA VAL A 75 -0.80 21.71 2.20
C VAL A 75 0.28 22.79 2.34
N SER A 76 1.54 22.39 2.45
CA SER A 76 2.69 23.26 2.24
C SER A 76 3.56 22.71 1.12
N LEU A 77 3.84 23.53 0.10
CA LEU A 77 4.61 23.15 -1.09
C LEU A 77 5.82 24.04 -1.26
N VAL A 78 6.98 23.42 -1.55
CA VAL A 78 8.18 24.12 -2.01
C VAL A 78 8.74 23.43 -3.24
N ILE A 79 9.21 24.24 -4.21
CA ILE A 79 9.91 23.78 -5.43
C ILE A 79 11.25 24.49 -5.51
N VAL A 80 12.32 23.71 -5.70
CA VAL A 80 13.69 24.19 -5.88
C VAL A 80 14.15 23.82 -7.28
N LYS A 81 14.68 24.79 -8.03
CA LYS A 81 15.28 24.62 -9.35
C LYS A 81 16.60 25.40 -9.41
N ASP A 82 17.68 24.75 -9.90
CA ASP A 82 18.99 25.37 -10.06
C ASP A 82 19.47 26.12 -8.80
N ASP A 83 19.38 25.46 -7.65
CA ASP A 83 19.73 25.98 -6.31
C ASP A 83 18.88 27.19 -5.83
N ARG A 84 17.77 27.49 -6.49
CA ARG A 84 16.85 28.56 -6.12
C ARG A 84 15.48 28.01 -5.74
N ILE A 85 14.91 28.59 -4.69
CA ILE A 85 13.49 28.36 -4.38
C ILE A 85 12.69 29.17 -5.41
N ILE A 86 12.02 28.48 -6.35
CA ILE A 86 11.20 29.10 -7.38
C ILE A 86 9.73 29.18 -6.96
N TYR A 87 9.32 28.38 -5.98
CA TYR A 87 7.97 28.40 -5.41
C TYR A 87 8.01 27.96 -3.94
N MET A 88 7.27 28.64 -3.07
CA MET A 88 7.09 28.22 -1.67
C MET A 88 5.82 28.83 -1.11
N LYS A 89 4.81 28.02 -0.77
CA LYS A 89 3.52 28.52 -0.29
C LYS A 89 2.78 27.48 0.56
N GLY A 90 2.03 27.95 1.56
CA GLY A 90 0.99 27.22 2.25
C GLY A 90 -0.37 27.42 1.59
N LEU A 91 -1.18 26.37 1.47
CA LEU A 91 -2.53 26.38 0.92
C LEU A 91 -3.49 25.70 1.90
N GLY A 92 -4.66 26.28 2.12
CA GLY A 92 -5.64 25.73 3.06
C GLY A 92 -5.28 25.94 4.53
N LEU A 93 -5.69 25.02 5.40
CA LEU A 93 -5.74 25.17 6.84
C LEU A 93 -4.84 24.18 7.58
N LYS A 94 -4.02 24.65 8.53
CA LYS A 94 -3.26 23.82 9.48
C LYS A 94 -4.09 23.40 10.69
N ASP A 95 -5.07 24.21 11.02
CA ASP A 95 -6.12 23.89 12.00
C ASP A 95 -7.47 24.08 11.31
N PHE A 96 -8.13 22.96 11.06
CA PHE A 96 -9.41 22.93 10.32
C PHE A 96 -10.56 23.49 11.17
N GLU A 97 -10.54 23.21 12.48
CA GLU A 97 -11.57 23.64 13.41
C GLU A 97 -11.51 25.16 13.66
N GLN A 98 -10.30 25.67 13.87
CA GLN A 98 -10.09 27.10 14.14
C GLN A 98 -9.87 27.94 12.87
N LYS A 99 -9.87 27.30 11.70
CA LYS A 99 -9.67 27.94 10.40
C LYS A 99 -8.35 28.70 10.25
N ILE A 100 -7.28 28.19 10.88
CA ILE A 100 -5.96 28.81 10.84
C ILE A 100 -5.23 28.38 9.56
N PRO A 101 -4.73 29.31 8.74
CA PRO A 101 -4.10 28.98 7.45
C PRO A 101 -2.72 28.32 7.62
N VAL A 102 -2.35 27.49 6.64
CA VAL A 102 -0.99 26.96 6.48
C VAL A 102 -0.06 28.07 6.01
N THR A 103 1.15 28.09 6.56
CA THR A 103 2.26 28.94 6.08
C THR A 103 3.43 28.07 5.58
N PRO A 104 4.43 28.63 4.91
CA PRO A 104 5.66 27.92 4.56
C PRO A 104 6.46 27.45 5.78
N ASP A 105 6.22 28.04 6.96
CA ASP A 105 6.90 27.73 8.22
C ASP A 105 6.11 26.74 9.09
N THR A 106 4.88 26.39 8.70
CA THR A 106 4.06 25.42 9.41
C THR A 106 4.75 24.07 9.44
N LEU A 107 4.91 23.50 10.63
CA LEU A 107 5.46 22.18 10.86
C LEU A 107 4.44 21.10 10.54
N PHE A 108 4.88 20.08 9.84
CA PHE A 108 4.17 18.83 9.56
C PHE A 108 5.06 17.66 9.92
N ALA A 109 4.48 16.55 10.39
CA ALA A 109 5.21 15.31 10.48
C ALA A 109 5.52 14.79 9.07
N ILE A 110 6.79 14.56 8.77
CA ILE A 110 7.20 14.09 7.42
C ILE A 110 7.21 12.56 7.29
N GLY A 111 6.94 11.84 8.38
CA GLY A 111 6.87 10.38 8.38
C GLY A 111 8.12 9.74 7.77
N SER A 112 7.92 8.75 6.93
CA SER A 112 9.02 7.95 6.36
C SER A 112 10.02 8.71 5.48
N ALA A 113 9.76 9.96 5.08
CA ALA A 113 10.79 10.80 4.48
C ALA A 113 11.99 11.03 5.42
N SER A 114 11.82 10.80 6.73
CA SER A 114 12.89 10.77 7.74
C SER A 114 13.97 9.73 7.45
N LYS A 115 13.65 8.65 6.72
CA LYS A 115 14.61 7.58 6.40
C LYS A 115 15.81 8.08 5.59
N ALA A 116 15.57 9.02 4.70
CA ALA A 116 16.63 9.65 3.91
C ALA A 116 17.67 10.38 4.80
N PHE A 117 17.20 11.02 5.86
CA PHE A 117 18.07 11.68 6.85
C PHE A 117 18.90 10.66 7.64
N THR A 118 18.28 9.56 8.07
CA THR A 118 18.98 8.46 8.75
C THR A 118 20.05 7.84 7.85
N SER A 119 19.75 7.63 6.58
CA SER A 119 20.71 7.11 5.61
C SER A 119 21.89 8.08 5.37
N MET A 120 21.60 9.38 5.24
CA MET A 120 22.68 10.39 5.14
C MET A 120 23.56 10.40 6.38
N LEU A 121 22.99 10.33 7.58
CA LEU A 121 23.73 10.25 8.83
C LEU A 121 24.62 9.00 8.90
N ALA A 122 24.14 7.85 8.42
CA ALA A 122 24.92 6.63 8.31
C ALA A 122 26.10 6.82 7.34
N LEU A 123 25.87 7.42 6.17
CA LEU A 123 26.92 7.67 5.18
C LEU A 123 27.96 8.69 5.67
N MET A 124 27.56 9.73 6.41
CA MET A 124 28.50 10.63 7.08
C MET A 124 29.38 9.88 8.10
N SER A 125 28.82 8.91 8.80
CA SER A 125 29.55 8.06 9.75
C SER A 125 30.49 7.08 9.03
N VAL A 126 30.13 6.64 7.81
CA VAL A 126 31.04 5.86 6.93
C VAL A 126 32.20 6.69 6.47
N ASP A 127 31.98 7.93 6.04
CA ASP A 127 33.02 8.86 5.61
C ASP A 127 34.05 9.14 6.73
N GLU A 128 33.61 9.09 7.98
CA GLU A 128 34.44 9.27 9.18
C GLU A 128 35.13 7.97 9.67
N GLY A 129 34.90 6.86 8.98
CA GLY A 129 35.43 5.56 9.38
C GLY A 129 34.85 5.00 10.69
N LYS A 130 33.73 5.52 11.18
CA LYS A 130 33.06 5.08 12.43
C LYS A 130 32.18 3.87 12.21
N LEU A 131 31.71 3.64 10.97
CA LEU A 131 30.80 2.58 10.58
C LEU A 131 31.09 2.20 9.13
N SER A 132 30.87 0.94 8.77
CA SER A 132 30.78 0.48 7.38
C SER A 132 29.34 0.06 7.08
N LEU A 133 28.88 0.29 5.84
CA LEU A 133 27.59 -0.24 5.42
C LEU A 133 27.54 -1.78 5.45
N ASP A 134 28.70 -2.42 5.34
CA ASP A 134 28.83 -3.89 5.34
C ASP A 134 29.17 -4.45 6.73
N ASP A 135 29.22 -3.60 7.77
CA ASP A 135 29.30 -4.04 9.16
C ASP A 135 28.01 -4.77 9.57
N SER A 136 28.16 -5.82 10.40
CA SER A 136 27.04 -6.42 11.11
C SER A 136 26.46 -5.43 12.13
N PRO A 137 25.13 -5.27 12.22
CA PRO A 137 24.53 -4.45 13.26
C PRO A 137 24.90 -4.88 14.68
N LYS A 138 25.26 -6.15 14.91
CA LYS A 138 25.70 -6.69 16.21
C LYS A 138 27.00 -6.04 16.72
N LYS A 139 27.82 -5.51 15.83
CA LYS A 139 29.05 -4.76 16.20
C LYS A 139 28.73 -3.55 17.10
N PHE A 140 27.57 -2.94 16.88
CA PHE A 140 27.12 -1.74 17.59
C PHE A 140 25.98 -2.04 18.57
N LEU A 141 25.17 -3.06 18.26
CA LEU A 141 23.99 -3.49 19.01
C LEU A 141 24.14 -4.98 19.41
N PRO A 142 24.85 -5.29 20.49
CA PRO A 142 25.09 -6.69 20.90
C PRO A 142 23.80 -7.49 21.13
N TYR A 143 22.69 -6.82 21.42
CA TYR A 143 21.36 -7.39 21.60
C TYR A 143 20.60 -7.61 20.30
N PHE A 144 21.11 -7.15 19.15
CA PHE A 144 20.46 -7.37 17.83
C PHE A 144 20.47 -8.84 17.49
N LYS A 145 19.30 -9.35 17.11
CA LYS A 145 19.12 -10.75 16.71
C LYS A 145 18.01 -10.87 15.69
N LEU A 146 18.08 -11.85 14.81
CA LEU A 146 16.98 -12.30 13.95
C LEU A 146 16.65 -13.77 14.25
N ARG A 147 15.41 -14.16 13.97
CA ARG A 147 14.92 -15.53 14.18
C ARG A 147 15.59 -16.53 13.23
N ASP A 148 15.83 -16.12 11.97
CA ASP A 148 16.55 -16.92 10.98
C ASP A 148 18.05 -16.87 11.27
N PRO A 149 18.73 -18.00 11.59
CA PRO A 149 20.14 -18.00 11.93
C PRO A 149 21.06 -17.57 10.79
N ASP A 150 20.70 -17.86 9.54
CA ASP A 150 21.50 -17.49 8.36
C ASP A 150 21.45 -15.99 8.12
N ALA A 151 20.25 -15.39 8.16
CA ALA A 151 20.07 -13.95 8.09
C ALA A 151 20.73 -13.24 9.28
N ASP A 152 20.60 -13.78 10.49
CA ASP A 152 21.19 -13.26 11.73
C ASP A 152 22.73 -13.20 11.68
N ALA A 153 23.35 -14.15 11.01
CA ALA A 153 24.81 -14.20 10.85
C ALA A 153 25.33 -13.24 9.75
N LYS A 154 24.54 -12.96 8.71
CA LYS A 154 25.01 -12.30 7.48
C LYS A 154 24.50 -10.86 7.30
N ILE A 155 23.45 -10.47 8.03
CA ILE A 155 22.80 -9.16 7.86
C ILE A 155 23.77 -8.02 8.14
N THR A 156 23.68 -6.97 7.31
CA THR A 156 24.53 -5.78 7.35
C THR A 156 23.70 -4.50 7.58
N ILE A 157 24.37 -3.40 7.93
CA ILE A 157 23.75 -2.06 7.99
C ILE A 157 23.09 -1.69 6.65
N ARG A 158 23.73 -2.06 5.52
CA ARG A 158 23.18 -1.89 4.17
C ARG A 158 21.83 -2.57 4.01
N ASP A 159 21.69 -3.79 4.52
CA ASP A 159 20.45 -4.55 4.44
C ASP A 159 19.33 -3.91 5.25
N LEU A 160 19.66 -3.34 6.42
CA LEU A 160 18.71 -2.59 7.24
C LEU A 160 18.19 -1.35 6.48
N LEU A 161 19.08 -0.58 5.83
CA LEU A 161 18.75 0.65 5.13
C LEU A 161 18.10 0.44 3.75
N SER A 162 18.16 -0.76 3.20
CA SER A 162 17.61 -1.09 1.87
C SER A 162 16.40 -2.01 1.88
N HIS A 163 15.82 -2.30 3.07
CA HIS A 163 14.59 -3.09 3.21
C HIS A 163 14.69 -4.52 2.66
N ARG A 164 15.81 -5.19 2.84
CA ARG A 164 16.05 -6.54 2.34
C ARG A 164 16.39 -7.57 3.42
N SER A 165 15.94 -7.32 4.66
CA SER A 165 16.18 -8.20 5.82
C SER A 165 15.48 -9.56 5.77
N GLY A 166 14.50 -9.74 4.89
CA GLY A 166 13.63 -10.92 4.85
C GLY A 166 12.42 -10.86 5.80
N LEU A 167 12.36 -9.85 6.67
CA LEU A 167 11.22 -9.63 7.56
C LEU A 167 10.15 -8.81 6.85
N ASN A 168 8.89 -9.25 6.95
CA ASN A 168 7.75 -8.41 6.62
C ASN A 168 7.60 -7.27 7.63
N ARG A 169 6.69 -6.33 7.41
CA ARG A 169 6.43 -5.21 8.34
C ARG A 169 6.11 -5.74 9.74
N THR A 170 6.87 -5.29 10.75
CA THR A 170 6.65 -5.60 12.17
C THR A 170 6.18 -4.33 12.91
N ASP A 171 5.20 -3.66 12.35
CA ASP A 171 4.78 -2.33 12.82
C ASP A 171 3.88 -2.40 14.08
N LEU A 172 3.25 -3.55 14.37
CA LEU A 172 2.30 -3.66 15.48
C LEU A 172 2.93 -3.27 16.84
N ALA A 173 4.11 -3.79 17.13
CA ALA A 173 4.81 -3.42 18.37
C ALA A 173 5.21 -1.93 18.38
N MET A 174 5.55 -1.36 17.24
CA MET A 174 5.91 0.05 17.08
C MET A 174 4.72 0.97 17.36
N VAL A 175 3.56 0.67 16.78
CA VAL A 175 2.39 1.56 16.88
C VAL A 175 1.76 1.59 18.26
N THR A 176 2.06 0.61 19.14
CA THR A 176 1.60 0.64 20.52
C THR A 176 2.26 1.75 21.35
N GLY A 177 3.45 2.22 20.95
CA GLY A 177 4.20 3.27 21.64
C GLY A 177 4.74 2.92 23.04
N VAL A 178 4.62 1.65 23.46
CA VAL A 178 4.98 1.21 24.82
C VAL A 178 6.45 0.84 24.96
N LEU A 179 7.05 0.32 23.88
CA LEU A 179 8.42 -0.16 23.88
C LEU A 179 9.43 0.97 23.64
N ASN A 180 10.57 0.91 24.31
CA ASN A 180 11.71 1.73 23.96
C ASN A 180 12.39 1.19 22.67
N ARG A 181 13.39 1.92 22.14
CA ARG A 181 14.02 1.55 20.84
C ARG A 181 14.73 0.20 20.89
N GLN A 182 15.46 -0.09 21.95
CA GLN A 182 16.12 -1.38 22.13
C GLN A 182 15.11 -2.52 22.17
N GLU A 183 14.05 -2.39 22.94
CA GLU A 183 12.99 -3.39 23.05
C GLU A 183 12.27 -3.59 21.71
N LEU A 184 11.97 -2.50 20.99
CA LEU A 184 11.37 -2.60 19.66
C LEU A 184 12.26 -3.36 18.67
N ILE A 185 13.58 -3.13 18.69
CA ILE A 185 14.52 -3.88 17.87
C ILE A 185 14.55 -5.37 18.28
N GLN A 186 14.49 -5.66 19.58
CA GLN A 186 14.49 -7.03 20.09
C GLN A 186 13.21 -7.82 19.71
N VAL A 187 12.07 -7.14 19.50
CA VAL A 187 10.85 -7.79 18.98
C VAL A 187 11.10 -8.42 17.61
N ALA A 188 11.92 -7.81 16.76
CA ALA A 188 12.26 -8.36 15.44
C ALA A 188 12.94 -9.75 15.55
N ALA A 189 13.59 -10.09 16.67
CA ALA A 189 14.16 -11.41 16.91
C ALA A 189 13.11 -12.53 16.95
N ASN A 190 11.88 -12.19 17.31
CA ASN A 190 10.77 -13.14 17.40
C ASN A 190 9.95 -13.22 16.10
N ALA A 191 10.12 -12.24 15.20
CA ALA A 191 9.38 -12.19 13.94
C ALA A 191 9.86 -13.27 12.97
N LYS A 192 8.91 -14.05 12.45
CA LYS A 192 9.17 -15.06 11.42
C LYS A 192 9.38 -14.37 10.08
N PRO A 193 10.51 -14.63 9.39
CA PRO A 193 10.73 -14.04 8.06
C PRO A 193 9.76 -14.63 7.03
N THR A 194 9.46 -13.86 6.01
CA THR A 194 8.64 -14.26 4.86
C THR A 194 9.46 -14.34 3.57
N ALA A 195 10.76 -14.08 3.65
CA ALA A 195 11.73 -14.22 2.59
C ALA A 195 13.13 -14.45 3.19
N LYS A 196 14.07 -14.91 2.37
CA LYS A 196 15.47 -14.96 2.74
C LYS A 196 16.08 -13.55 2.74
N LEU A 197 17.19 -13.37 3.45
CA LEU A 197 17.99 -12.15 3.41
C LEU A 197 18.38 -11.82 1.96
N GLY A 198 18.09 -10.59 1.53
CA GLY A 198 18.42 -10.12 0.18
C GLY A 198 17.54 -10.63 -0.96
N GLU A 199 16.56 -11.51 -0.70
CA GLU A 199 15.74 -12.13 -1.73
C GLU A 199 14.75 -11.15 -2.36
N LYS A 200 14.05 -10.37 -1.54
CA LYS A 200 13.06 -9.40 -2.02
C LYS A 200 12.97 -8.17 -1.13
N PHE A 201 12.46 -7.10 -1.71
CA PHE A 201 12.14 -5.88 -0.99
C PHE A 201 10.97 -6.11 -0.01
N GLN A 202 11.19 -5.79 1.26
CA GLN A 202 10.17 -5.85 2.30
C GLN A 202 10.33 -4.66 3.24
N TYR A 203 9.46 -3.67 3.05
CA TYR A 203 9.53 -2.41 3.79
C TYR A 203 9.43 -2.62 5.30
N GLN A 204 10.46 -2.20 6.06
CA GLN A 204 10.58 -2.52 7.47
C GLN A 204 11.07 -1.34 8.30
N ASN A 205 10.20 -0.80 9.17
CA ASN A 205 10.50 0.37 10.01
C ASN A 205 11.48 0.04 11.14
N VAL A 206 11.34 -1.13 11.76
CA VAL A 206 12.20 -1.53 12.89
C VAL A 206 13.66 -1.69 12.45
N MET A 207 13.90 -2.10 11.20
CA MET A 207 15.28 -2.18 10.66
C MET A 207 15.89 -0.79 10.51
N TYR A 208 15.12 0.23 10.14
CA TYR A 208 15.59 1.62 10.15
C TYR A 208 15.84 2.14 11.57
N ALA A 209 15.02 1.75 12.56
CA ALA A 209 15.29 2.04 13.95
C ALA A 209 16.62 1.42 14.40
N ALA A 210 16.89 0.16 14.01
CA ALA A 210 18.14 -0.51 14.29
C ALA A 210 19.34 0.15 13.59
N ALA A 211 19.21 0.56 12.31
CA ALA A 211 20.26 1.25 11.60
C ALA A 211 20.59 2.61 12.24
N GLY A 212 19.57 3.41 12.59
CA GLY A 212 19.77 4.69 13.28
C GLY A 212 20.38 4.53 14.67
N GLU A 213 20.01 3.49 15.41
CA GLU A 213 20.60 3.18 16.70
C GLU A 213 22.05 2.71 16.56
N ALA A 214 22.37 1.89 15.55
CA ALA A 214 23.75 1.48 15.27
C ALA A 214 24.64 2.69 14.96
N VAL A 215 24.14 3.64 14.18
CA VAL A 215 24.84 4.91 13.92
C VAL A 215 25.03 5.70 15.21
N ALA A 216 24.00 5.77 16.06
CA ALA A 216 24.08 6.48 17.33
C ALA A 216 25.15 5.89 18.25
N GLN A 217 25.22 4.55 18.35
CA GLN A 217 26.23 3.85 19.13
C GLN A 217 27.66 4.02 18.54
N ALA A 218 27.79 3.93 17.20
CA ALA A 218 29.07 4.16 16.53
C ALA A 218 29.62 5.59 16.76
N GLN A 219 28.75 6.56 16.97
CA GLN A 219 29.05 7.95 17.22
C GLN A 219 29.04 8.34 18.72
N HIS A 220 28.82 7.38 19.63
CA HIS A 220 28.69 7.61 21.08
C HIS A 220 27.68 8.72 21.42
N SER A 221 26.51 8.69 20.80
CA SER A 221 25.48 9.74 20.88
C SER A 221 24.07 9.15 20.83
N THR A 222 23.05 9.99 20.59
CA THR A 222 21.71 9.57 20.26
C THR A 222 21.38 9.98 18.83
N TRP A 223 20.51 9.23 18.15
CA TRP A 223 20.09 9.55 16.79
C TRP A 223 19.51 10.98 16.72
N ASP A 224 18.66 11.36 17.67
CA ASP A 224 18.03 12.69 17.73
C ASP A 224 19.07 13.81 17.80
N LYS A 225 20.07 13.67 18.68
CA LYS A 225 21.16 14.64 18.81
C LYS A 225 22.00 14.72 17.55
N LEU A 226 22.27 13.57 16.93
CA LEU A 226 23.05 13.53 15.68
C LEU A 226 22.30 14.18 14.52
N ILE A 227 21.01 13.91 14.34
CA ILE A 227 20.19 14.56 13.32
C ILE A 227 20.19 16.07 13.52
N ALA A 228 19.95 16.54 14.75
CA ALA A 228 19.94 17.96 15.07
C ALA A 228 21.29 18.64 14.79
N THR A 229 22.40 18.06 15.28
CA THR A 229 23.72 18.72 15.21
C THR A 229 24.44 18.52 13.88
N ARG A 230 24.18 17.40 13.18
CA ARG A 230 24.93 17.05 11.97
C ARG A 230 24.18 17.30 10.67
N ILE A 231 22.84 17.41 10.75
CA ILE A 231 22.02 17.70 9.57
C ILE A 231 21.26 19.01 9.77
N PHE A 232 20.39 19.13 10.78
CA PHE A 232 19.56 20.34 10.90
C PHE A 232 20.37 21.61 11.06
N MET A 233 21.30 21.65 12.02
CA MET A 233 22.11 22.84 12.26
C MET A 233 22.96 23.25 11.04
N PRO A 234 23.77 22.38 10.40
CA PRO A 234 24.56 22.76 9.24
C PRO A 234 23.70 23.20 8.05
N LEU A 235 22.52 22.63 7.86
CA LEU A 235 21.58 23.01 6.79
C LEU A 235 20.76 24.25 7.15
N GLY A 236 20.77 24.70 8.40
CA GLY A 236 19.94 25.80 8.88
C GLY A 236 18.46 25.44 9.06
N MET A 237 18.13 24.16 9.23
CA MET A 237 16.77 23.64 9.46
C MET A 237 16.36 23.82 10.94
N PHE A 238 16.27 25.08 11.38
CA PHE A 238 16.13 25.41 12.80
C PHE A 238 14.74 25.19 13.38
N SER A 239 13.73 25.03 12.54
CA SER A 239 12.35 24.73 12.97
C SER A 239 12.07 23.23 13.04
N SER A 240 12.94 22.40 12.44
CA SER A 240 12.77 20.96 12.38
C SER A 240 13.13 20.30 13.71
N ASP A 241 12.38 19.28 14.08
CA ASP A 241 12.56 18.52 15.31
C ASP A 241 12.23 17.02 15.09
N THR A 242 12.31 16.20 16.17
CA THR A 242 12.13 14.74 16.11
C THR A 242 11.10 14.23 17.10
N THR A 243 10.31 15.08 17.75
CA THR A 243 9.30 14.66 18.74
C THR A 243 8.01 15.45 18.59
N VAL A 244 6.88 14.82 18.88
CA VAL A 244 5.59 15.52 18.89
C VAL A 244 5.58 16.64 19.94
N ALA A 245 6.19 16.41 21.10
CA ALA A 245 6.28 17.41 22.16
C ALA A 245 7.06 18.66 21.74
N ALA A 246 8.13 18.53 20.92
CA ALA A 246 8.87 19.67 20.39
C ALA A 246 8.05 20.41 19.32
N MET A 247 7.44 19.67 18.38
CA MET A 247 6.57 20.24 17.37
C MET A 247 5.44 21.08 17.96
N GLN A 248 4.78 20.56 19.00
CA GLN A 248 3.65 21.25 19.65
C GLN A 248 4.05 22.48 20.47
N LYS A 249 5.34 22.67 20.78
CA LYS A 249 5.86 23.92 21.36
C LYS A 249 5.99 25.05 20.33
N SER A 250 6.03 24.70 19.04
CA SER A 250 6.00 25.70 17.97
C SER A 250 4.65 26.43 17.95
N ARG A 251 4.68 27.72 17.62
CA ARG A 251 3.43 28.47 17.35
C ARG A 251 2.83 28.18 15.98
N ASP A 252 3.59 27.51 15.12
CA ASP A 252 3.19 27.24 13.75
C ASP A 252 3.39 25.74 13.42
N PHE A 253 2.43 24.92 13.83
CA PHE A 253 2.37 23.51 13.48
C PHE A 253 0.96 23.14 13.01
N SER A 254 0.86 22.07 12.23
CA SER A 254 -0.41 21.52 11.75
C SER A 254 -0.90 20.39 12.64
N PHE A 255 -2.22 20.25 12.75
CA PHE A 255 -2.84 18.99 13.20
C PHE A 255 -2.98 18.02 12.03
N GLY A 256 -2.98 16.73 12.34
CA GLY A 256 -3.26 15.68 11.38
C GLY A 256 -4.74 15.32 11.34
N TYR A 257 -5.25 14.96 10.17
CA TYR A 257 -6.67 14.70 9.95
C TYR A 257 -6.90 13.41 9.20
N ASP A 258 -8.08 12.87 9.39
CA ASP A 258 -8.69 11.82 8.59
C ASP A 258 -9.87 12.41 7.81
N TYR A 259 -10.03 12.00 6.56
CA TYR A 259 -11.12 12.43 5.70
C TYR A 259 -11.93 11.24 5.20
N ASN A 260 -13.20 11.21 5.54
CA ASN A 260 -14.13 10.23 5.03
C ASN A 260 -14.79 10.75 3.74
N ALA A 261 -14.43 10.17 2.59
CA ALA A 261 -14.91 10.60 1.28
C ALA A 261 -16.43 10.35 1.08
N THR A 262 -17.01 9.36 1.76
CA THR A 262 -18.44 9.03 1.67
C THR A 262 -19.28 10.04 2.43
N THR A 263 -18.91 10.34 3.67
CA THR A 263 -19.65 11.30 4.52
C THR A 263 -19.18 12.74 4.36
N LYS A 264 -18.07 12.96 3.64
CA LYS A 264 -17.39 14.26 3.47
C LYS A 264 -17.03 14.92 4.81
N THR A 265 -16.67 14.12 5.79
CA THR A 265 -16.31 14.62 7.13
C THR A 265 -14.82 14.57 7.36
N THR A 266 -14.30 15.62 7.97
CA THR A 266 -12.90 15.75 8.41
C THR A 266 -12.84 15.58 9.92
N ARG A 267 -11.94 14.72 10.41
CA ARG A 267 -11.77 14.43 11.84
C ARG A 267 -10.30 14.58 12.22
N ARG A 268 -10.01 15.33 13.26
CA ARG A 268 -8.66 15.41 13.84
C ARG A 268 -8.22 14.07 14.41
N LEU A 269 -6.98 13.69 14.12
CA LEU A 269 -6.34 12.50 14.67
C LEU A 269 -5.37 12.86 15.80
N PRO A 270 -5.23 12.00 16.82
CA PRO A 270 -4.17 12.16 17.81
C PRO A 270 -2.81 11.89 17.17
N GLN A 271 -1.82 12.69 17.55
CA GLN A 271 -0.43 12.46 17.17
C GLN A 271 0.23 11.52 18.18
N ARG A 272 0.91 10.50 17.72
CA ARG A 272 1.61 9.53 18.56
C ARG A 272 3.10 9.81 18.60
N GLU A 273 3.68 9.70 19.80
CA GLU A 273 5.13 9.65 19.93
C GLU A 273 5.65 8.30 19.40
N ILE A 274 6.50 8.35 18.39
CA ILE A 274 7.15 7.16 17.83
C ILE A 274 8.65 7.15 18.12
N GLY A 275 9.07 7.69 19.26
CA GLY A 275 10.48 7.84 19.65
C GLY A 275 11.31 6.55 19.53
N ALA A 276 10.71 5.38 19.80
CA ALA A 276 11.36 4.09 19.58
C ALA A 276 11.74 3.86 18.12
N ALA A 277 10.91 4.28 17.18
CA ALA A 277 11.13 4.17 15.75
C ALA A 277 11.53 5.51 15.09
N ALA A 278 12.01 6.48 15.86
CA ALA A 278 12.32 7.83 15.37
C ALA A 278 13.18 7.83 14.08
N PRO A 279 14.22 6.98 13.94
CA PRO A 279 15.01 6.92 12.70
C PRO A 279 14.22 6.55 11.45
N ALA A 280 13.05 5.94 11.62
CA ALA A 280 12.19 5.54 10.51
C ALA A 280 11.15 6.59 10.13
N GLY A 281 10.84 7.58 11.01
CA GLY A 281 9.68 8.39 10.71
C GLY A 281 9.30 9.56 11.63
N ALA A 282 10.14 9.99 12.59
CA ALA A 282 9.72 10.96 13.60
C ALA A 282 10.04 12.43 13.29
N ILE A 283 10.69 12.74 12.19
CA ILE A 283 11.02 14.14 11.87
C ILE A 283 9.75 14.92 11.59
N ASN A 284 9.68 16.10 12.21
CA ASN A 284 8.72 17.16 11.89
C ASN A 284 9.47 18.29 11.22
N SER A 285 8.92 18.85 10.14
CA SER A 285 9.59 19.89 9.38
C SER A 285 8.60 20.79 8.64
N SER A 286 9.09 21.89 8.12
CA SER A 286 8.35 22.87 7.32
C SER A 286 8.82 22.88 5.87
N ALA A 287 8.02 23.45 4.96
CA ALA A 287 8.45 23.63 3.57
C ALA A 287 9.72 24.47 3.48
N ARG A 288 9.89 25.47 4.34
CA ARG A 288 11.11 26.31 4.37
C ARG A 288 12.34 25.51 4.76
N ASP A 289 12.28 24.67 5.78
CA ASP A 289 13.42 23.86 6.19
C ASP A 289 13.68 22.74 5.18
N MET A 290 12.63 22.13 4.65
CA MET A 290 12.76 21.10 3.62
C MET A 290 13.32 21.65 2.29
N ALA A 291 13.16 22.95 2.01
CA ALA A 291 13.85 23.58 0.87
C ALA A 291 15.37 23.52 1.02
N ARG A 292 15.88 23.65 2.27
CA ARG A 292 17.31 23.51 2.56
C ARG A 292 17.80 22.08 2.36
N TRP A 293 16.98 21.11 2.78
CA TRP A 293 17.22 19.70 2.52
C TRP A 293 17.26 19.40 1.02
N LEU A 294 16.29 19.91 0.23
CA LEU A 294 16.28 19.76 -1.23
C LEU A 294 17.54 20.32 -1.88
N ARG A 295 17.97 21.53 -1.48
CA ARG A 295 19.19 22.15 -2.00
C ARG A 295 20.43 21.33 -1.67
N PHE A 296 20.53 20.79 -0.45
CA PHE A 296 21.58 19.87 -0.06
C PHE A 296 21.61 18.61 -0.93
N MET A 297 20.45 18.00 -1.15
CA MET A 297 20.36 16.80 -1.99
C MET A 297 20.67 17.11 -3.47
N LEU A 298 20.13 18.20 -4.03
CA LEU A 298 20.38 18.60 -5.41
C LEU A 298 21.82 19.04 -5.67
N SER A 299 22.53 19.48 -4.64
CA SER A 299 23.96 19.82 -4.73
C SER A 299 24.90 18.62 -4.62
N GLY A 300 24.37 17.39 -4.43
CA GLY A 300 25.18 16.21 -4.20
C GLY A 300 25.90 16.19 -2.85
N GLY A 301 25.27 16.73 -1.80
CA GLY A 301 25.80 16.68 -0.43
C GLY A 301 26.65 17.90 -0.02
N LEU A 302 26.45 19.03 -0.70
CA LEU A 302 27.16 20.27 -0.39
C LEU A 302 26.25 21.28 0.37
N VAL A 303 26.85 22.01 1.31
CA VAL A 303 26.23 23.14 2.00
C VAL A 303 27.23 24.29 2.00
N ASN A 304 26.88 25.44 1.40
CA ASN A 304 27.76 26.61 1.29
C ASN A 304 29.18 26.23 0.82
N SER A 305 29.28 25.40 -0.21
CA SER A 305 30.52 24.84 -0.78
C SER A 305 31.28 23.88 0.14
N LYS A 306 30.79 23.59 1.34
CA LYS A 306 31.36 22.58 2.24
C LYS A 306 30.65 21.25 2.03
N ARG A 307 31.41 20.17 1.86
CA ARG A 307 30.85 18.83 1.70
C ARG A 307 30.55 18.23 3.07
N LEU A 308 29.29 17.80 3.27
CA LEU A 308 28.87 17.09 4.49
C LEU A 308 28.91 15.58 4.35
N VAL A 309 28.74 15.08 3.14
CA VAL A 309 28.83 13.65 2.81
C VAL A 309 29.70 13.52 1.56
N SER A 310 30.57 12.52 1.50
CA SER A 310 31.43 12.30 0.33
C SER A 310 30.61 12.09 -0.93
N GLU A 311 31.17 12.38 -2.08
CA GLU A 311 30.52 12.12 -3.38
C GLU A 311 30.21 10.64 -3.56
N LYS A 312 31.11 9.76 -3.11
CA LYS A 312 30.91 8.32 -3.10
C LYS A 312 29.72 7.93 -2.21
N GLY A 313 29.65 8.44 -0.97
CA GLY A 313 28.56 8.18 -0.05
C GLY A 313 27.22 8.71 -0.58
N PHE A 314 27.21 9.92 -1.13
CA PHE A 314 26.00 10.48 -1.74
C PHE A 314 25.50 9.62 -2.91
N LYS A 315 26.39 9.22 -3.81
CA LYS A 315 26.06 8.34 -4.95
C LYS A 315 25.52 6.99 -4.48
N GLU A 316 26.09 6.42 -3.41
CA GLU A 316 25.64 5.18 -2.81
C GLU A 316 24.17 5.26 -2.37
N ALA A 317 23.75 6.40 -1.78
CA ALA A 317 22.38 6.59 -1.33
C ALA A 317 21.34 6.48 -2.45
N ILE A 318 21.68 7.00 -3.63
CA ILE A 318 20.77 7.09 -4.79
C ILE A 318 21.10 6.04 -5.86
N THR A 319 21.88 5.02 -5.52
CA THR A 319 22.16 3.86 -6.36
C THR A 319 21.28 2.69 -5.92
N LYS A 320 20.82 1.92 -6.89
CA LYS A 320 20.01 0.72 -6.65
C LYS A 320 20.69 -0.24 -5.68
N GLN A 321 19.99 -0.57 -4.59
CA GLN A 321 20.37 -1.58 -3.60
C GLN A 321 19.45 -2.80 -3.70
N MET A 322 18.16 -2.56 -4.00
CA MET A 322 17.16 -3.62 -4.07
C MET A 322 16.08 -3.30 -5.12
N LYS A 323 15.60 -4.31 -5.82
CA LYS A 323 14.43 -4.23 -6.72
C LYS A 323 13.16 -4.19 -5.88
N VAL A 324 12.27 -3.21 -6.14
CA VAL A 324 10.96 -3.14 -5.46
C VAL A 324 9.91 -3.91 -6.26
N ALA A 325 9.53 -3.38 -7.41
CA ALA A 325 8.60 -4.01 -8.35
C ALA A 325 8.62 -3.24 -9.68
N GLY A 326 8.33 -3.91 -10.80
CA GLY A 326 8.29 -3.27 -12.12
C GLY A 326 9.54 -2.42 -12.38
N PRO A 327 9.43 -1.14 -12.77
CA PRO A 327 10.57 -0.26 -13.03
C PRO A 327 11.14 0.42 -11.77
N VAL A 328 10.61 0.10 -10.57
CA VAL A 328 10.97 0.77 -9.32
C VAL A 328 12.05 0.01 -8.57
N ASP A 329 13.12 0.71 -8.19
CA ASP A 329 14.20 0.23 -7.34
C ASP A 329 14.23 1.01 -6.01
N TYR A 330 15.02 0.55 -5.05
CA TYR A 330 15.28 1.22 -3.78
C TYR A 330 16.79 1.37 -3.55
N GLY A 331 17.18 2.56 -3.13
CA GLY A 331 18.54 2.88 -2.68
C GLY A 331 18.68 2.78 -1.16
N LEU A 332 19.35 3.74 -0.54
CA LEU A 332 19.41 3.88 0.92
C LEU A 332 18.48 5.03 1.34
N GLY A 333 17.24 4.70 1.70
CA GLY A 333 16.23 5.68 2.10
C GLY A 333 15.51 6.38 0.95
N TRP A 334 15.63 5.87 -0.28
CA TRP A 334 15.06 6.47 -1.47
C TRP A 334 14.50 5.44 -2.43
N PHE A 335 13.28 5.67 -2.93
CA PHE A 335 12.77 5.02 -4.12
C PHE A 335 13.42 5.63 -5.35
N LEU A 336 13.77 4.80 -6.31
CA LEU A 336 14.39 5.17 -7.57
C LEU A 336 13.49 4.79 -8.72
N ARG A 337 13.10 5.78 -9.51
CA ARG A 337 12.21 5.62 -10.66
C ARG A 337 12.78 6.35 -11.86
N SER A 338 12.14 6.22 -13.01
CA SER A 338 12.38 7.09 -14.15
C SER A 338 11.10 7.82 -14.55
N TRP A 339 11.27 9.01 -15.10
CA TRP A 339 10.23 9.81 -15.72
C TRP A 339 10.79 10.42 -17.00
N ASN A 340 10.30 9.98 -18.17
CA ASN A 340 10.82 10.41 -19.49
C ASN A 340 12.36 10.37 -19.53
N ASP A 341 12.94 9.23 -19.21
CA ASP A 341 14.40 8.95 -19.16
C ASP A 341 15.20 9.72 -18.10
N HIS A 342 14.55 10.59 -17.31
CA HIS A 342 15.17 11.24 -16.17
C HIS A 342 15.06 10.36 -14.91
N GLN A 343 16.14 10.24 -14.15
CA GLN A 343 16.10 9.58 -12.85
C GLN A 343 15.29 10.43 -11.86
N VAL A 344 14.31 9.83 -11.22
CA VAL A 344 13.57 10.39 -10.10
C VAL A 344 13.97 9.68 -8.82
N VAL A 345 14.45 10.45 -7.84
CA VAL A 345 14.80 10.03 -6.49
C VAL A 345 13.74 10.56 -5.54
N GLU A 346 12.96 9.67 -4.89
CA GLU A 346 11.82 10.13 -4.11
C GLU A 346 11.60 9.28 -2.86
N HIS A 347 10.99 9.89 -1.85
CA HIS A 347 10.43 9.16 -0.73
C HIS A 347 9.21 9.89 -0.17
N GLY A 348 8.12 9.17 -0.03
CA GLY A 348 6.94 9.65 0.66
C GLY A 348 6.99 9.36 2.16
N GLY A 349 6.15 10.04 2.92
CA GLY A 349 5.91 9.75 4.33
C GLY A 349 4.44 9.70 4.65
N ASN A 350 4.07 8.90 5.64
CA ASN A 350 2.69 8.77 6.08
C ASN A 350 2.64 8.45 7.57
N ILE A 351 1.98 9.27 8.37
CA ILE A 351 1.87 9.12 9.82
C ILE A 351 0.72 9.99 10.37
N ASP A 352 -0.15 9.40 11.18
CA ASP A 352 -1.13 10.08 12.06
C ASP A 352 -1.84 11.32 11.45
N GLY A 353 -2.42 11.16 10.27
CA GLY A 353 -3.09 12.27 9.60
C GLY A 353 -2.17 13.16 8.77
N PHE A 354 -0.91 12.79 8.56
CA PHE A 354 0.03 13.49 7.70
C PHE A 354 0.50 12.63 6.54
N ASN A 355 0.72 13.27 5.41
CA ASN A 355 1.41 12.68 4.27
C ASN A 355 2.44 13.67 3.72
N SER A 356 3.59 13.18 3.31
CA SER A 356 4.64 13.96 2.68
C SER A 356 5.10 13.31 1.39
N GLN A 357 5.59 14.14 0.46
CA GLN A 357 6.29 13.71 -0.74
C GLN A 357 7.55 14.55 -0.91
N VAL A 358 8.70 13.91 -0.93
CA VAL A 358 9.99 14.52 -1.30
C VAL A 358 10.42 13.87 -2.60
N ALA A 359 10.65 14.65 -3.64
CA ALA A 359 11.08 14.12 -4.93
C ALA A 359 12.09 15.04 -5.62
N LEU A 360 13.07 14.43 -6.26
CA LEU A 360 14.21 15.04 -6.90
C LEU A 360 14.38 14.48 -8.31
N MET A 361 14.77 15.33 -9.23
CA MET A 361 15.27 15.00 -10.56
C MET A 361 16.67 15.62 -10.68
N PRO A 362 17.73 14.90 -10.26
CA PRO A 362 19.08 15.48 -10.08
C PRO A 362 19.68 16.07 -11.34
N ASP A 363 19.52 15.42 -12.49
CA ASP A 363 20.03 15.90 -13.79
C ASP A 363 19.34 17.19 -14.24
N GLN A 364 18.11 17.42 -13.80
CA GLN A 364 17.36 18.64 -14.03
C GLN A 364 17.57 19.69 -12.92
N LYS A 365 18.34 19.39 -11.88
CA LYS A 365 18.50 20.22 -10.68
C LYS A 365 17.16 20.72 -10.14
N LEU A 366 16.14 19.87 -10.23
CA LEU A 366 14.76 20.16 -9.85
C LEU A 366 14.32 19.24 -8.72
N GLY A 367 13.65 19.80 -7.72
CA GLY A 367 13.07 19.00 -6.67
C GLY A 367 11.90 19.73 -6.00
N PHE A 368 11.05 18.99 -5.33
CA PHE A 368 9.96 19.57 -4.55
C PHE A 368 9.74 18.79 -3.25
N VAL A 369 9.10 19.47 -2.29
CA VAL A 369 8.50 18.86 -1.13
C VAL A 369 7.04 19.31 -1.03
N LEU A 370 6.16 18.35 -0.87
CA LEU A 370 4.75 18.54 -0.56
C LEU A 370 4.47 17.96 0.82
N LEU A 371 3.91 18.75 1.72
CA LEU A 371 3.50 18.35 3.06
C LEU A 371 1.99 18.52 3.16
N THR A 372 1.26 17.51 3.62
CA THR A 372 -0.19 17.53 3.76
C THR A 372 -0.63 17.05 5.14
N ASN A 373 -1.78 17.49 5.58
CA ASN A 373 -2.36 17.08 6.85
C ASN A 373 -3.54 16.12 6.72
N VAL A 374 -3.44 15.18 5.75
CA VAL A 374 -4.30 13.97 5.64
C VAL A 374 -3.44 12.78 5.27
N SER A 375 -3.62 11.64 5.95
CA SER A 375 -2.90 10.40 5.68
C SER A 375 -3.26 9.79 4.33
N ALA A 376 -2.31 9.02 3.76
CA ALA A 376 -2.50 8.16 2.58
C ALA A 376 -3.09 8.89 1.35
N SER A 377 -2.79 10.18 1.22
CA SER A 377 -3.27 11.01 0.11
C SER A 377 -2.56 10.69 -1.19
N SER A 378 -3.30 10.64 -2.30
CA SER A 378 -2.73 10.54 -3.65
C SER A 378 -2.19 11.87 -4.18
N LEU A 379 -2.31 12.98 -3.42
CA LEU A 379 -1.87 14.31 -3.84
C LEU A 379 -0.37 14.37 -4.13
N GLY A 380 0.46 13.59 -3.41
CA GLY A 380 1.90 13.53 -3.64
C GLY A 380 2.26 13.07 -5.06
N SER A 381 1.67 11.97 -5.51
CA SER A 381 1.87 11.44 -6.86
C SER A 381 1.30 12.36 -7.94
N PHE A 382 0.14 12.97 -7.69
CA PHE A 382 -0.45 13.97 -8.57
C PHE A 382 0.46 15.21 -8.71
N ALA A 383 0.98 15.74 -7.59
CA ALA A 383 1.89 16.89 -7.58
C ALA A 383 3.18 16.57 -8.34
N MET A 384 3.75 15.39 -8.16
CA MET A 384 4.95 14.96 -8.85
C MET A 384 4.77 15.01 -10.37
N ASN A 385 3.70 14.40 -10.90
CA ASN A 385 3.40 14.43 -12.32
C ASN A 385 3.13 15.86 -12.82
N THR A 386 2.39 16.67 -12.06
CA THR A 386 2.05 18.04 -12.42
C THR A 386 3.29 18.92 -12.49
N ILE A 387 4.19 18.81 -11.51
CA ILE A 387 5.42 19.61 -11.44
C ILE A 387 6.37 19.22 -12.58
N TRP A 388 6.60 17.91 -12.81
CA TRP A 388 7.46 17.44 -13.89
C TRP A 388 6.95 17.90 -15.27
N LYS A 389 5.67 17.73 -15.56
CA LYS A 389 5.06 18.15 -16.83
C LYS A 389 5.20 19.66 -17.12
N ASN A 390 5.18 20.49 -16.08
CA ASN A 390 5.23 21.94 -16.25
C ASN A 390 6.66 22.53 -16.24
N LEU A 391 7.61 21.86 -15.56
CA LEU A 391 8.94 22.43 -15.33
C LEU A 391 10.08 21.68 -16.02
N VAL A 392 9.85 20.48 -16.51
CA VAL A 392 10.83 19.72 -17.29
C VAL A 392 10.48 19.83 -18.77
N SER A 393 11.40 20.38 -19.55
CA SER A 393 11.26 20.38 -20.99
C SER A 393 11.42 18.94 -21.48
N VAL A 394 10.32 18.30 -21.79
CA VAL A 394 10.38 17.08 -22.60
C VAL A 394 10.88 17.51 -23.97
N PRO A 395 11.98 16.96 -24.49
CA PRO A 395 12.25 17.12 -25.92
C PRO A 395 10.94 16.75 -26.60
N ASN A 396 10.42 17.63 -27.45
CA ASN A 396 9.28 17.29 -28.26
C ASN A 396 9.62 15.98 -28.96
N SER A 397 9.24 14.85 -28.35
CA SER A 397 8.88 13.71 -29.17
C SER A 397 7.74 14.28 -30.00
N VAL A 398 8.03 14.65 -31.21
CA VAL A 398 7.01 14.89 -32.22
C VAL A 398 6.33 13.53 -32.29
N GLU A 399 5.28 13.36 -31.45
CA GLU A 399 4.39 12.23 -31.66
C GLU A 399 4.00 12.37 -33.14
N PRO A 400 4.22 11.36 -33.96
CA PRO A 400 3.94 11.51 -35.36
C PRO A 400 2.49 11.97 -35.45
N VAL A 401 2.28 13.21 -35.89
CA VAL A 401 0.95 13.70 -36.23
C VAL A 401 0.51 12.79 -37.37
N ILE A 402 -0.35 11.84 -37.04
CA ILE A 402 -0.90 10.95 -38.04
C ILE A 402 -1.77 11.86 -38.91
N ALA A 403 -1.31 12.12 -40.14
CA ALA A 403 -2.03 12.92 -41.06
C ALA A 403 -3.39 12.28 -41.35
N GLY A 404 -4.45 12.92 -40.89
CA GLY A 404 -5.85 12.55 -41.09
C GLY A 404 -6.76 13.47 -40.29
N PRO A 405 -8.00 13.67 -40.73
CA PRO A 405 -8.94 14.50 -39.99
C PRO A 405 -9.17 13.88 -38.61
N ALA A 406 -9.35 14.73 -37.60
CA ALA A 406 -9.80 14.31 -36.31
C ALA A 406 -11.12 13.54 -36.46
N GLY A 407 -11.17 12.29 -36.06
CA GLY A 407 -12.41 11.51 -36.06
C GLY A 407 -13.48 12.20 -35.20
N ASP A 408 -14.74 12.08 -35.60
CA ASP A 408 -15.83 12.50 -34.74
C ASP A 408 -15.85 11.61 -33.50
N PRO A 409 -15.60 12.15 -32.29
CA PRO A 409 -15.60 11.37 -31.04
C PRO A 409 -16.90 10.59 -30.80
N LYS A 410 -18.02 11.05 -31.36
CA LYS A 410 -19.32 10.36 -31.24
C LYS A 410 -19.34 9.03 -31.97
N LEU A 411 -18.55 8.85 -33.01
CA LEU A 411 -18.45 7.59 -33.75
C LEU A 411 -17.71 6.51 -32.97
N GLU A 412 -16.90 6.93 -31.98
CA GLU A 412 -16.09 6.03 -31.15
C GLU A 412 -16.83 5.55 -29.88
N VAL A 413 -17.95 6.21 -29.53
CA VAL A 413 -18.76 5.82 -28.38
C VAL A 413 -19.36 4.44 -28.59
N GLY A 414 -19.16 3.53 -27.64
CA GLY A 414 -19.67 2.18 -27.71
C GLY A 414 -18.98 1.22 -26.77
N LYS A 415 -19.37 -0.05 -26.82
CA LYS A 415 -18.70 -1.13 -26.11
C LYS A 415 -17.78 -1.89 -27.05
N TYR A 416 -16.59 -2.18 -26.55
CA TYR A 416 -15.53 -2.85 -27.27
C TYR A 416 -15.09 -4.07 -26.47
N ARG A 417 -15.27 -5.26 -27.05
CA ARG A 417 -15.07 -6.50 -26.33
C ARG A 417 -13.68 -7.08 -26.53
N LEU A 418 -12.96 -7.25 -25.44
CA LEU A 418 -11.76 -8.08 -25.43
C LEU A 418 -12.20 -9.55 -25.38
N ALA A 419 -12.27 -10.16 -26.55
CA ALA A 419 -12.81 -11.52 -26.69
C ALA A 419 -12.03 -12.55 -25.87
N SER A 420 -10.72 -12.39 -25.76
CA SER A 420 -9.83 -13.25 -24.97
C SER A 420 -10.11 -13.23 -23.46
N ALA A 421 -10.64 -12.11 -22.96
CA ALA A 421 -10.92 -11.92 -21.54
C ALA A 421 -12.42 -11.93 -21.21
N GLY A 422 -13.31 -11.94 -22.22
CA GLY A 422 -14.75 -11.83 -22.00
C GLY A 422 -15.19 -10.48 -21.43
N VAL A 423 -14.31 -9.47 -21.41
CA VAL A 423 -14.53 -8.17 -20.79
C VAL A 423 -14.83 -7.13 -21.84
N SER A 424 -15.87 -6.31 -21.60
CA SER A 424 -16.21 -5.19 -22.47
C SER A 424 -15.69 -3.90 -21.87
N PHE A 425 -14.94 -3.14 -22.66
CA PHE A 425 -14.49 -1.80 -22.36
C PHE A 425 -15.54 -0.83 -22.90
N GLU A 426 -15.90 0.17 -22.12
CA GLU A 426 -16.90 1.14 -22.52
C GLU A 426 -16.28 2.48 -22.85
N VAL A 427 -16.55 2.97 -24.05
CA VAL A 427 -16.12 4.30 -24.54
C VAL A 427 -17.32 5.22 -24.49
N THR A 428 -17.21 6.30 -23.74
CA THR A 428 -18.26 7.32 -23.54
C THR A 428 -17.70 8.71 -23.71
N ILE A 429 -18.57 9.73 -23.77
CA ILE A 429 -18.16 11.14 -23.70
C ILE A 429 -18.50 11.65 -22.31
N LYS A 430 -17.47 12.07 -21.55
CA LYS A 430 -17.60 12.73 -20.25
C LYS A 430 -16.84 14.07 -20.30
N ASP A 431 -17.44 15.12 -19.77
CA ASP A 431 -16.83 16.46 -19.74
C ASP A 431 -16.26 16.90 -21.10
N ASN A 432 -17.01 16.61 -22.17
CA ASN A 432 -16.65 16.88 -23.58
C ASN A 432 -15.36 16.17 -24.06
N LYS A 433 -14.94 15.10 -23.36
CA LYS A 433 -13.79 14.24 -23.73
C LYS A 433 -14.22 12.80 -23.90
N LEU A 434 -13.66 12.15 -24.91
CA LEU A 434 -13.79 10.71 -25.05
C LEU A 434 -13.14 10.04 -23.82
N THR A 435 -13.83 9.11 -23.20
CA THR A 435 -13.38 8.45 -21.97
C THR A 435 -13.54 6.94 -22.10
N LEU A 436 -12.46 6.19 -21.89
CA LEU A 436 -12.49 4.74 -21.84
C LEU A 436 -12.64 4.27 -20.40
N THR A 437 -13.59 3.37 -20.16
CA THR A 437 -13.80 2.73 -18.88
C THR A 437 -13.51 1.23 -18.99
N VAL A 438 -12.62 0.74 -18.14
CA VAL A 438 -12.29 -0.67 -17.98
C VAL A 438 -12.93 -1.15 -16.68
N PRO A 439 -13.65 -2.28 -16.63
CA PRO A 439 -14.25 -2.77 -15.39
C PRO A 439 -13.22 -2.93 -14.27
N GLY A 440 -13.53 -2.38 -13.09
CA GLY A 440 -12.62 -2.42 -11.94
C GLY A 440 -11.48 -1.40 -11.94
N GLN A 441 -11.44 -0.50 -12.92
CA GLN A 441 -10.43 0.56 -13.02
C GLN A 441 -11.08 1.95 -13.09
N PRO A 442 -10.35 3.04 -12.73
CA PRO A 442 -10.85 4.38 -12.91
C PRO A 442 -11.05 4.70 -14.39
N PRO A 443 -11.98 5.59 -14.75
CA PRO A 443 -12.17 6.02 -16.13
C PRO A 443 -10.94 6.79 -16.65
N TYR A 444 -10.56 6.53 -17.90
CA TYR A 444 -9.41 7.14 -18.57
C TYR A 444 -9.86 8.12 -19.65
N PRO A 445 -9.69 9.43 -19.43
CA PRO A 445 -9.93 10.43 -20.48
C PRO A 445 -8.91 10.27 -21.63
N LEU A 446 -9.37 10.48 -22.85
CA LEU A 446 -8.59 10.30 -24.07
C LEU A 446 -8.38 11.67 -24.76
N GLU A 447 -7.13 11.96 -25.11
CA GLU A 447 -6.71 13.13 -25.88
C GLU A 447 -6.56 12.74 -27.37
N ASN A 448 -7.20 13.47 -28.25
CA ASN A 448 -7.18 13.19 -29.69
C ASN A 448 -5.84 13.61 -30.32
N LEU A 449 -5.17 12.68 -31.02
CA LEU A 449 -3.90 12.89 -31.71
C LEU A 449 -4.07 13.02 -33.23
N GLY A 450 -5.30 12.90 -33.76
CA GLY A 450 -5.60 12.82 -35.19
C GLY A 450 -5.72 11.36 -35.67
N GLY A 451 -6.28 11.15 -36.88
CA GLY A 451 -6.38 9.81 -37.49
C GLY A 451 -7.13 8.76 -36.65
N ARG A 452 -8.12 9.16 -35.83
CA ARG A 452 -8.86 8.31 -34.87
C ARG A 452 -7.96 7.66 -33.85
N ARG A 453 -6.78 8.23 -33.57
CA ARG A 453 -5.85 7.81 -32.55
C ARG A 453 -5.91 8.75 -31.34
N TYR A 454 -5.95 8.18 -30.17
CA TYR A 454 -6.10 8.90 -28.90
C TYR A 454 -5.02 8.44 -27.93
N LYS A 455 -4.54 9.37 -27.12
CA LYS A 455 -3.63 9.11 -26.00
C LYS A 455 -4.43 9.06 -24.71
N PHE A 456 -4.12 8.12 -23.87
CA PHE A 456 -4.65 8.11 -22.50
C PHE A 456 -4.04 9.25 -21.70
N THR A 457 -4.89 9.97 -21.00
CA THR A 457 -4.45 11.00 -20.04
C THR A 457 -4.61 10.52 -18.61
N ASP A 458 -4.19 11.34 -17.63
CA ASP A 458 -4.30 11.01 -16.21
C ASP A 458 -5.70 10.44 -15.85
N PRO A 459 -5.79 9.30 -15.11
CA PRO A 459 -4.73 8.67 -14.29
C PRO A 459 -3.89 7.57 -15.01
N ALA A 460 -3.98 7.41 -16.32
CA ALA A 460 -3.19 6.42 -17.03
C ALA A 460 -1.69 6.79 -17.06
N PRO A 461 -0.78 5.80 -16.88
CA PRO A 461 0.63 6.01 -17.11
C PRO A 461 0.94 6.36 -18.58
N PRO A 462 2.08 6.97 -18.89
CA PRO A 462 2.47 7.23 -20.29
C PRO A 462 2.68 5.93 -21.07
N GLY A 463 2.49 6.01 -22.40
CA GLY A 463 2.69 4.87 -23.31
C GLY A 463 1.39 4.10 -23.62
N PHE A 464 0.23 4.60 -23.23
CA PHE A 464 -1.06 4.02 -23.56
C PHE A 464 -1.75 4.83 -24.65
N TYR A 465 -2.14 4.15 -25.75
CA TYR A 465 -2.85 4.76 -26.88
C TYR A 465 -4.04 3.89 -27.30
N ALA A 466 -5.09 4.53 -27.78
CA ALA A 466 -6.30 3.92 -28.32
C ALA A 466 -6.45 4.35 -29.78
N THR A 467 -6.48 3.40 -30.71
CA THR A 467 -6.75 3.69 -32.12
C THR A 467 -8.02 2.98 -32.55
N PHE A 468 -9.00 3.73 -33.05
CA PHE A 468 -10.24 3.16 -33.61
C PHE A 468 -10.07 2.98 -35.10
N ARG A 469 -10.16 1.75 -35.59
CA ARG A 469 -9.88 1.42 -36.99
C ARG A 469 -10.89 0.41 -37.54
N PRO A 470 -11.12 0.38 -38.86
CA PRO A 470 -11.93 -0.65 -39.49
C PRO A 470 -11.31 -2.04 -39.31
N ILE A 471 -12.14 -3.04 -39.16
CA ILE A 471 -11.68 -4.42 -39.13
C ILE A 471 -11.27 -4.83 -40.56
N LYS A 472 -10.06 -5.36 -40.75
CA LYS A 472 -9.55 -5.79 -42.03
C LYS A 472 -10.51 -6.79 -42.72
N GLY A 473 -11.05 -6.45 -43.87
CA GLY A 473 -12.03 -7.25 -44.61
C GLY A 473 -13.49 -7.06 -44.19
N LYS A 474 -13.77 -6.14 -43.23
CA LYS A 474 -15.10 -5.77 -42.77
C LYS A 474 -15.13 -4.25 -42.46
N GLU A 475 -15.03 -3.45 -43.47
CA GLU A 475 -14.76 -2.01 -43.36
C GLU A 475 -15.87 -1.20 -42.68
N THR A 476 -17.06 -1.79 -42.53
CA THR A 476 -18.18 -1.20 -41.79
C THR A 476 -18.14 -1.50 -40.29
N GLU A 477 -17.30 -2.45 -39.86
CA GLU A 477 -17.12 -2.80 -38.43
C GLU A 477 -15.88 -2.10 -37.88
N THR A 478 -15.96 -1.54 -36.68
CA THR A 478 -14.87 -0.84 -35.99
C THR A 478 -14.29 -1.71 -34.88
N GLU A 479 -12.97 -1.70 -34.75
CA GLU A 479 -12.27 -2.25 -33.60
C GLU A 479 -11.48 -1.16 -32.86
N LEU A 480 -11.30 -1.34 -31.56
CA LEU A 480 -10.40 -0.56 -30.71
C LEU A 480 -9.07 -1.30 -30.62
N PHE A 481 -8.02 -0.70 -31.12
CA PHE A 481 -6.64 -1.16 -30.96
C PHE A 481 -5.98 -0.40 -29.84
N LEU A 482 -5.69 -1.09 -28.72
CA LEU A 482 -5.00 -0.53 -27.58
C LEU A 482 -3.51 -0.88 -27.64
N GLU A 483 -2.69 0.16 -27.64
CA GLU A 483 -1.24 0.06 -27.49
C GLU A 483 -0.88 0.33 -26.03
N GLN A 484 -0.13 -0.55 -25.41
CA GLN A 484 0.31 -0.42 -24.02
C GLN A 484 1.69 -1.06 -23.84
N PRO A 485 2.48 -0.64 -22.82
CA PRO A 485 3.85 -1.15 -22.62
C PRO A 485 3.94 -2.67 -22.46
N GLN A 486 2.87 -3.32 -22.01
CA GLN A 486 2.79 -4.76 -21.79
C GLN A 486 2.40 -5.57 -23.05
N GLY A 487 2.04 -4.90 -24.14
CA GLY A 487 1.58 -5.50 -25.39
C GLY A 487 0.27 -4.88 -25.90
N ASN A 488 -0.09 -5.15 -27.14
CA ASN A 488 -1.24 -4.55 -27.78
C ASN A 488 -2.48 -5.44 -27.67
N LEU A 489 -3.66 -4.81 -27.53
CA LEU A 489 -4.95 -5.49 -27.47
C LEU A 489 -5.83 -5.06 -28.64
N ILE A 490 -6.63 -5.99 -29.18
CA ILE A 490 -7.62 -5.74 -30.24
C ILE A 490 -9.00 -6.05 -29.66
N LEU A 491 -9.89 -5.05 -29.68
CA LEU A 491 -11.24 -5.17 -29.16
C LEU A 491 -12.24 -4.77 -30.27
N PRO A 492 -12.90 -5.71 -30.93
CA PRO A 492 -14.01 -5.42 -31.83
C PRO A 492 -15.15 -4.70 -31.11
N ARG A 493 -15.84 -3.78 -31.81
CA ARG A 493 -17.02 -3.10 -31.30
C ARG A 493 -18.18 -4.09 -31.18
N GLU A 494 -18.89 -4.08 -30.06
CA GLU A 494 -20.11 -4.87 -29.90
C GLU A 494 -21.24 -4.28 -30.79
N SER A 495 -21.91 -5.12 -31.56
CA SER A 495 -23.08 -4.70 -32.36
C SER A 495 -24.26 -4.46 -31.43
N SER A 496 -25.02 -3.39 -31.69
CA SER A 496 -26.18 -2.99 -30.86
C SER A 496 -27.42 -3.92 -30.99
N THR A 497 -27.28 -5.06 -31.65
CA THR A 497 -28.37 -5.98 -31.94
C THR A 497 -28.43 -7.22 -31.08
N GLU A 498 -27.46 -7.45 -30.19
CA GLU A 498 -27.55 -8.58 -29.23
C GLU A 498 -28.19 -8.15 -27.93
N LYS A 499 -29.49 -8.45 -27.76
CA LYS A 499 -30.15 -8.53 -26.46
C LYS A 499 -29.50 -9.62 -25.60
N PRO A 500 -29.32 -9.42 -24.28
CA PRO A 500 -28.87 -10.50 -23.39
C PRO A 500 -29.97 -11.56 -23.35
N ALA A 501 -29.71 -12.66 -24.00
CA ALA A 501 -30.54 -13.85 -23.89
C ALA A 501 -30.24 -14.52 -22.55
N VAL A 502 -31.15 -14.36 -21.60
CA VAL A 502 -31.33 -15.31 -20.50
C VAL A 502 -32.08 -16.51 -21.11
N ALA A 503 -31.31 -17.48 -21.54
CA ALA A 503 -31.88 -18.78 -21.90
C ALA A 503 -30.90 -19.86 -21.45
N SER A 504 -31.37 -20.83 -20.73
CA SER A 504 -30.76 -22.11 -20.54
C SER A 504 -30.48 -22.74 -21.92
N VAL A 505 -29.26 -22.57 -22.40
CA VAL A 505 -28.81 -23.16 -23.67
C VAL A 505 -28.10 -24.46 -23.31
N GLU A 506 -28.64 -25.57 -23.81
CA GLU A 506 -27.87 -26.79 -24.04
C GLU A 506 -26.67 -26.40 -24.93
N VAL A 507 -25.49 -26.30 -24.31
CA VAL A 507 -24.29 -25.87 -25.02
C VAL A 507 -23.78 -27.08 -25.81
N ALA A 508 -23.76 -26.93 -27.13
CA ALA A 508 -23.07 -27.87 -28.01
C ALA A 508 -21.55 -27.74 -27.75
N VAL A 509 -21.02 -28.57 -26.87
CA VAL A 509 -19.59 -28.58 -26.52
C VAL A 509 -18.74 -29.10 -27.69
N GLY A 510 -19.36 -29.69 -28.70
CA GLY A 510 -18.75 -30.16 -29.94
C GLY A 510 -17.52 -31.02 -29.71
N PRO A 511 -16.51 -30.94 -30.61
CA PRO A 511 -15.28 -31.75 -30.53
C PRO A 511 -14.44 -31.47 -29.28
N LEU A 512 -14.66 -30.35 -28.60
CA LEU A 512 -13.93 -30.01 -27.38
C LEU A 512 -14.53 -30.61 -26.10
N ALA A 513 -15.66 -31.32 -26.19
CA ALA A 513 -16.32 -31.95 -25.03
C ALA A 513 -15.38 -32.87 -24.22
N PRO A 514 -14.52 -33.67 -24.78
CA PRO A 514 -13.64 -34.55 -24.02
C PRO A 514 -12.64 -33.81 -23.13
N PHE A 515 -12.32 -32.57 -23.48
CA PHE A 515 -11.33 -31.77 -22.78
C PHE A 515 -11.89 -30.99 -21.60
N VAL A 516 -13.21 -30.86 -21.50
CA VAL A 516 -13.88 -30.16 -20.37
C VAL A 516 -13.61 -30.92 -19.08
N GLY A 517 -13.10 -30.20 -18.06
CA GLY A 517 -12.79 -30.77 -16.77
C GLY A 517 -11.84 -29.87 -15.97
N SER A 518 -11.57 -30.27 -14.74
CA SER A 518 -10.58 -29.62 -13.88
C SER A 518 -9.23 -30.34 -13.99
N TYR A 519 -8.16 -29.60 -13.89
CA TYR A 519 -6.79 -30.10 -14.05
C TYR A 519 -5.90 -29.48 -12.96
N GLU A 520 -5.21 -30.35 -12.19
CA GLU A 520 -4.32 -29.93 -11.09
C GLU A 520 -2.85 -29.98 -11.52
N SER A 521 -2.11 -28.89 -11.25
CA SER A 521 -0.68 -28.84 -11.51
C SER A 521 0.09 -29.83 -10.64
N GLU A 522 0.99 -30.60 -11.24
CA GLU A 522 1.84 -31.52 -10.52
C GLU A 522 2.77 -30.82 -9.52
N SER A 523 3.32 -29.66 -9.90
CA SER A 523 4.33 -28.93 -9.12
C SER A 523 3.75 -27.93 -8.13
N SER A 524 2.73 -27.13 -8.54
CA SER A 524 2.20 -26.02 -7.73
C SER A 524 0.90 -26.36 -7.01
N LYS A 525 0.28 -27.51 -7.31
CA LYS A 525 -1.07 -27.89 -6.83
C LYS A 525 -2.18 -26.89 -7.22
N GLN A 526 -1.89 -25.99 -8.11
CA GLN A 526 -2.87 -25.08 -8.68
C GLN A 526 -3.87 -25.86 -9.54
N VAL A 527 -5.14 -25.58 -9.41
CA VAL A 527 -6.18 -26.14 -10.26
C VAL A 527 -6.60 -25.10 -11.30
N ILE A 528 -6.67 -25.54 -12.54
CA ILE A 528 -7.20 -24.80 -13.68
C ILE A 528 -8.36 -25.60 -14.28
N GLU A 529 -9.25 -24.95 -15.00
CA GLU A 529 -10.42 -25.60 -15.58
C GLU A 529 -10.44 -25.40 -17.10
N ILE A 530 -10.82 -26.41 -17.83
CA ILE A 530 -11.37 -26.26 -19.17
C ILE A 530 -12.89 -26.36 -19.00
N ALA A 531 -13.59 -25.27 -19.15
CA ALA A 531 -15.01 -25.18 -18.87
C ALA A 531 -15.73 -24.33 -19.90
N VAL A 532 -17.04 -24.51 -20.01
CA VAL A 532 -17.85 -23.64 -20.87
C VAL A 532 -18.06 -22.31 -20.15
N ARG A 533 -17.64 -21.23 -20.81
CA ARG A 533 -17.86 -19.86 -20.37
C ARG A 533 -18.37 -19.07 -21.58
N ASP A 534 -19.45 -18.34 -21.40
CA ASP A 534 -20.08 -17.54 -22.46
C ASP A 534 -20.33 -18.34 -23.77
N GLY A 535 -20.76 -19.60 -23.64
CA GLY A 535 -21.04 -20.48 -24.78
C GLY A 535 -19.81 -21.04 -25.51
N LYS A 536 -18.59 -20.85 -24.96
CA LYS A 536 -17.34 -21.36 -25.54
C LYS A 536 -16.58 -22.19 -24.51
N VAL A 537 -15.97 -23.28 -24.99
CA VAL A 537 -15.01 -24.02 -24.17
C VAL A 537 -13.77 -23.14 -23.97
N SER A 538 -13.43 -22.87 -22.72
CA SER A 538 -12.38 -21.94 -22.36
C SER A 538 -11.46 -22.52 -21.27
N LEU A 539 -10.18 -22.18 -21.31
CA LEU A 539 -9.27 -22.37 -20.18
C LEU A 539 -9.56 -21.31 -19.13
N VAL A 540 -9.82 -21.74 -17.90
CA VAL A 540 -10.11 -20.87 -16.76
C VAL A 540 -9.00 -21.03 -15.72
N VAL A 541 -8.26 -19.95 -15.47
CA VAL A 541 -7.22 -19.87 -14.47
C VAL A 541 -7.69 -18.90 -13.38
N THR A 542 -7.58 -19.27 -12.11
CA THR A 542 -8.04 -18.44 -10.99
C THR A 542 -7.34 -17.07 -11.00
N GLY A 543 -8.14 -16.00 -10.97
CA GLY A 543 -7.63 -14.63 -11.04
C GLY A 543 -7.31 -14.12 -12.43
N GLN A 544 -7.61 -14.91 -13.48
CA GLN A 544 -7.44 -14.53 -14.88
C GLN A 544 -8.78 -14.65 -15.63
N PRO A 545 -8.97 -13.89 -16.71
CA PRO A 545 -10.13 -14.05 -17.59
C PRO A 545 -10.10 -15.41 -18.29
N PRO A 546 -11.26 -15.99 -18.64
CA PRO A 546 -11.32 -17.24 -19.39
C PRO A 546 -10.75 -17.08 -20.80
N TYR A 547 -9.93 -18.02 -21.23
CA TYR A 547 -9.31 -18.07 -22.54
C TYR A 547 -10.06 -19.06 -23.44
N PRO A 548 -10.87 -18.61 -24.42
CA PRO A 548 -11.58 -19.52 -25.35
C PRO A 548 -10.59 -20.41 -26.09
N LEU A 549 -10.94 -21.70 -26.21
CA LEU A 549 -10.07 -22.70 -26.82
C LEU A 549 -10.60 -23.15 -28.18
N VAL A 550 -9.70 -23.44 -29.09
CA VAL A 550 -9.95 -24.14 -30.35
C VAL A 550 -8.93 -25.26 -30.47
N GLU A 551 -9.34 -26.36 -31.04
CA GLU A 551 -8.41 -27.43 -31.40
C GLU A 551 -7.67 -27.06 -32.69
N SER A 552 -6.37 -26.85 -32.61
CA SER A 552 -5.53 -26.50 -33.76
C SER A 552 -5.01 -27.73 -34.51
N GLU A 553 -4.76 -28.80 -33.77
CA GLU A 553 -4.34 -30.11 -34.20
C GLU A 553 -4.92 -31.16 -33.25
N LYS A 554 -4.97 -32.44 -33.62
CA LYS A 554 -5.48 -33.47 -32.73
C LYS A 554 -4.77 -33.45 -31.38
N ASN A 555 -5.55 -33.31 -30.29
CA ASN A 555 -5.06 -33.18 -28.91
C ASN A 555 -4.19 -31.95 -28.63
N LYS A 556 -4.29 -30.92 -29.46
CA LYS A 556 -3.59 -29.66 -29.24
C LYS A 556 -4.56 -28.50 -29.31
N LEU A 557 -4.66 -27.78 -28.20
CA LEU A 557 -5.59 -26.68 -28.07
C LEU A 557 -4.83 -25.34 -28.07
N ARG A 558 -5.44 -24.31 -28.63
CA ARG A 558 -4.94 -22.95 -28.63
C ARG A 558 -6.05 -21.97 -28.24
N SER A 559 -5.66 -20.85 -27.69
CA SER A 559 -6.55 -19.71 -27.54
C SER A 559 -6.27 -18.71 -28.66
N PRO A 560 -7.28 -18.36 -29.49
CA PRO A 560 -7.08 -17.44 -30.62
C PRO A 560 -6.61 -16.03 -30.23
N GLY A 561 -6.69 -15.67 -28.94
CA GLY A 561 -6.24 -14.37 -28.42
C GLY A 561 -4.83 -14.36 -27.84
N LEU A 562 -4.14 -15.51 -27.80
CA LEU A 562 -2.78 -15.61 -27.28
C LEU A 562 -1.74 -15.76 -28.40
N PRO A 563 -0.50 -15.29 -28.17
CA PRO A 563 0.62 -15.51 -29.12
C PRO A 563 0.84 -16.99 -29.44
N GLU A 564 1.47 -17.28 -30.58
CA GLU A 564 1.73 -18.66 -31.01
C GLU A 564 2.56 -19.49 -30.03
N ALA A 565 3.32 -18.85 -29.19
CA ALA A 565 4.11 -19.49 -28.13
C ALA A 565 3.25 -20.09 -27.00
N TYR A 566 1.93 -19.87 -27.00
CA TYR A 566 1.00 -20.41 -25.99
C TYR A 566 0.11 -21.48 -26.62
N TRP A 567 0.25 -22.73 -26.17
CA TRP A 567 -0.62 -23.85 -26.59
C TRP A 567 -0.74 -24.87 -25.46
N ILE A 568 -1.73 -25.75 -25.60
CA ILE A 568 -2.03 -26.81 -24.64
C ILE A 568 -1.88 -28.15 -25.39
N ASP A 569 -0.99 -29.01 -24.96
CA ASP A 569 -0.96 -30.42 -25.37
C ASP A 569 -1.87 -31.21 -24.44
N VAL A 570 -2.72 -32.08 -24.98
CA VAL A 570 -3.62 -32.94 -24.22
C VAL A 570 -3.06 -34.33 -24.14
N SER A 571 -2.94 -34.88 -22.95
CA SER A 571 -2.51 -36.23 -22.66
C SER A 571 -3.73 -37.14 -22.48
N CYS A 572 -3.69 -38.35 -23.08
CA CYS A 572 -4.72 -39.35 -22.94
C CYS A 572 -4.15 -40.62 -22.33
N ASP A 573 -5.00 -41.39 -21.60
CA ASP A 573 -4.66 -42.75 -21.13
C ASP A 573 -4.73 -43.82 -22.27
N GLU A 574 -4.43 -45.07 -21.93
CA GLU A 574 -4.43 -46.18 -22.88
C GLU A 574 -5.83 -46.45 -23.48
N ALA A 575 -6.89 -46.02 -22.83
CA ALA A 575 -8.26 -46.12 -23.32
C ALA A 575 -8.68 -44.88 -24.17
N GLY A 576 -7.75 -43.95 -24.44
CA GLY A 576 -7.99 -42.75 -25.23
C GLY A 576 -8.75 -41.65 -24.47
N LYS A 577 -8.93 -41.76 -23.13
CA LYS A 577 -9.59 -40.76 -22.29
C LYS A 577 -8.55 -39.73 -21.81
N VAL A 578 -8.94 -38.45 -21.79
CA VAL A 578 -8.06 -37.37 -21.39
C VAL A 578 -7.62 -37.56 -19.91
N SER A 579 -6.33 -37.71 -19.70
CA SER A 579 -5.68 -37.91 -18.40
C SER A 579 -5.00 -36.65 -17.87
N GLY A 580 -4.67 -35.68 -18.73
CA GLY A 580 -4.01 -34.48 -18.34
C GLY A 580 -3.82 -33.48 -19.48
N ILE A 581 -3.21 -32.33 -19.15
CA ILE A 581 -2.81 -31.32 -20.13
C ILE A 581 -1.43 -30.74 -19.79
N VAL A 582 -0.73 -30.23 -20.77
CA VAL A 582 0.53 -29.50 -20.63
C VAL A 582 0.36 -28.11 -21.20
N LEU A 583 0.41 -27.08 -20.36
CA LEU A 583 0.47 -25.70 -20.81
C LEU A 583 1.89 -25.37 -21.26
N ASN A 584 2.03 -24.97 -22.52
CA ASN A 584 3.29 -24.48 -23.08
C ASN A 584 3.21 -22.96 -23.18
N GLN A 585 4.20 -22.28 -22.64
CA GLN A 585 4.33 -20.82 -22.66
C GLN A 585 5.81 -20.45 -22.64
N PRO A 586 6.19 -19.20 -22.98
CA PRO A 586 7.60 -18.78 -23.06
C PRO A 586 8.40 -19.03 -21.78
N GLU A 587 7.72 -18.99 -20.62
CA GLU A 587 8.33 -19.19 -19.30
C GLU A 587 8.57 -20.66 -18.96
N GLY A 588 8.01 -21.63 -19.74
CA GLY A 588 8.19 -23.04 -19.52
C GLY A 588 6.97 -23.91 -19.85
N ARG A 589 7.09 -25.18 -19.49
CA ARG A 589 6.04 -26.20 -19.66
C ARG A 589 5.49 -26.58 -18.29
N PHE A 590 4.16 -26.58 -18.16
CA PHE A 590 3.47 -26.84 -16.90
C PHE A 590 2.50 -28.00 -17.08
N THR A 591 2.76 -29.09 -16.40
CA THR A 591 1.94 -30.32 -16.46
C THR A 591 0.81 -30.27 -15.44
N PHE A 592 -0.39 -30.62 -15.89
CA PHE A 592 -1.60 -30.73 -15.08
C PHE A 592 -2.26 -32.09 -15.32
N HIS A 593 -2.64 -32.79 -14.27
CA HIS A 593 -3.38 -34.04 -14.32
C HIS A 593 -4.87 -33.76 -14.19
N ARG A 594 -5.68 -34.52 -14.93
CA ARG A 594 -7.14 -34.39 -14.88
C ARG A 594 -7.65 -34.82 -13.52
N VAL A 595 -8.43 -33.93 -12.87
CA VAL A 595 -9.15 -34.28 -11.65
C VAL A 595 -10.38 -35.12 -12.07
N VAL A 596 -10.42 -36.39 -11.66
CA VAL A 596 -11.59 -37.23 -11.92
C VAL A 596 -12.69 -36.84 -10.94
N ASN A 597 -13.72 -36.18 -11.43
CA ASN A 597 -14.92 -35.91 -10.62
C ASN A 597 -15.67 -37.23 -10.41
N ASN A 598 -15.51 -37.79 -9.21
CA ASN A 598 -16.57 -38.62 -8.67
C ASN A 598 -17.80 -37.73 -8.47
N THR A 599 -19.01 -38.23 -8.69
CA THR A 599 -20.26 -37.49 -8.53
C THR A 599 -20.24 -36.62 -7.31
N LEU A 600 -20.20 -35.28 -7.50
CA LEU A 600 -20.15 -34.33 -6.41
C LEU A 600 -21.40 -34.52 -5.54
N ILE A 601 -21.18 -34.55 -4.24
CA ILE A 601 -22.28 -34.56 -3.25
C ILE A 601 -23.14 -33.31 -3.45
N SER A 602 -24.44 -33.41 -3.26
CA SER A 602 -25.29 -32.22 -3.27
C SER A 602 -24.94 -31.28 -2.11
N ALA A 603 -25.16 -29.97 -2.27
CA ALA A 603 -24.91 -29.00 -1.18
C ALA A 603 -25.74 -29.37 0.06
N ASP A 604 -26.95 -29.85 -0.11
CA ASP A 604 -27.86 -30.26 0.98
C ASP A 604 -27.32 -31.46 1.75
N ASP A 605 -26.88 -32.48 1.04
CA ASP A 605 -26.31 -33.68 1.68
C ASP A 605 -24.97 -33.36 2.36
N LEU A 606 -24.15 -32.48 1.75
CA LEU A 606 -22.92 -32.05 2.36
C LEU A 606 -23.17 -31.30 3.68
N ILE A 607 -24.09 -30.34 3.68
CA ILE A 607 -24.46 -29.58 4.88
C ILE A 607 -25.01 -30.53 5.96
N ALA A 608 -25.85 -31.48 5.60
CA ALA A 608 -26.37 -32.47 6.56
C ALA A 608 -25.21 -33.28 7.21
N LYS A 609 -24.23 -33.73 6.41
CA LYS A 609 -23.06 -34.46 6.91
C LYS A 609 -22.15 -33.56 7.75
N MET A 610 -21.98 -32.28 7.35
CA MET A 610 -21.23 -31.31 8.15
C MET A 610 -21.90 -31.10 9.51
N ILE A 611 -23.22 -30.87 9.57
CA ILE A 611 -23.93 -30.70 10.83
C ILE A 611 -23.72 -31.91 11.74
N ALA A 612 -23.84 -33.12 11.20
CA ALA A 612 -23.58 -34.35 11.95
C ALA A 612 -22.16 -34.44 12.46
N ALA A 613 -21.14 -34.09 11.63
CA ALA A 613 -19.73 -34.12 11.96
C ALA A 613 -19.36 -33.10 13.05
N TYR A 614 -20.03 -31.96 13.06
CA TYR A 614 -19.84 -30.93 14.10
C TYR A 614 -20.57 -31.26 15.41
N GLY A 615 -21.30 -32.38 15.51
CA GLY A 615 -21.96 -32.87 16.73
C GLY A 615 -23.48 -32.92 16.68
N GLY A 616 -24.09 -32.49 15.56
CA GLY A 616 -25.54 -32.52 15.33
C GLY A 616 -26.28 -31.32 15.90
N GLU A 617 -27.37 -30.94 15.26
CA GLU A 617 -28.18 -29.77 15.60
C GLU A 617 -28.65 -29.76 17.07
N ALA A 618 -29.03 -30.91 17.62
CA ALA A 618 -29.52 -31.01 19.00
C ALA A 618 -28.45 -30.60 20.02
N ASN A 619 -27.19 -30.93 19.78
CA ASN A 619 -26.09 -30.54 20.67
C ASN A 619 -25.75 -29.03 20.54
N PHE A 620 -25.74 -28.51 19.32
CA PHE A 620 -25.57 -27.07 19.15
C PHE A 620 -26.61 -26.26 19.88
N ARG A 621 -27.89 -26.63 19.76
CA ARG A 621 -29.03 -25.87 20.33
C ARG A 621 -29.16 -26.00 21.84
N LYS A 622 -28.41 -26.89 22.49
CA LYS A 622 -28.28 -26.91 23.95
C LYS A 622 -27.55 -25.69 24.46
N HIS A 623 -26.63 -25.18 23.68
CA HIS A 623 -25.76 -24.08 24.10
C HIS A 623 -26.24 -22.74 23.56
N THR A 624 -26.27 -21.74 24.42
CA THR A 624 -26.73 -20.37 24.08
C THR A 624 -25.67 -19.32 24.25
N SER A 625 -24.56 -19.66 24.90
CA SER A 625 -23.42 -18.77 25.08
C SER A 625 -22.13 -19.58 25.19
N SER A 626 -21.00 -18.92 24.91
CA SER A 626 -19.68 -19.50 25.11
C SER A 626 -18.66 -18.45 25.52
N LEU A 627 -17.68 -18.88 26.33
CA LEU A 627 -16.47 -18.13 26.66
C LEU A 627 -15.29 -18.98 26.22
N THR A 628 -14.55 -18.52 25.23
CA THR A 628 -13.38 -19.22 24.67
C THR A 628 -12.12 -18.45 25.02
N LYS A 629 -11.16 -19.11 25.66
CA LYS A 629 -9.81 -18.58 25.92
C LYS A 629 -8.85 -19.00 24.83
N VAL A 630 -8.10 -18.06 24.31
CA VAL A 630 -7.16 -18.28 23.20
C VAL A 630 -5.79 -17.69 23.49
N GLU A 631 -4.77 -18.32 22.93
CA GLU A 631 -3.46 -17.72 22.71
C GLU A 631 -3.30 -17.43 21.23
N VAL A 632 -2.81 -16.26 20.93
CA VAL A 632 -2.59 -15.81 19.56
C VAL A 632 -1.12 -15.49 19.34
N ASP A 633 -0.56 -16.05 18.28
CA ASP A 633 0.81 -15.75 17.84
C ASP A 633 0.77 -15.06 16.48
N MET A 634 1.15 -13.81 16.45
CA MET A 634 1.31 -13.02 15.23
C MET A 634 2.73 -13.21 14.72
N GLU A 635 3.01 -14.38 14.16
CA GLU A 635 4.37 -14.90 13.90
C GLU A 635 5.25 -13.91 13.13
N ASN A 636 4.70 -13.22 12.11
CA ASN A 636 5.46 -12.27 11.30
C ASN A 636 5.61 -10.89 11.95
N GLN A 637 4.87 -10.61 13.05
CA GLN A 637 4.98 -9.39 13.83
C GLN A 637 5.90 -9.53 15.06
N GLY A 638 6.21 -10.75 15.47
CA GLY A 638 6.93 -11.03 16.71
C GLY A 638 6.13 -10.66 17.97
N VAL A 639 4.80 -10.64 17.87
CA VAL A 639 3.86 -10.24 18.92
C VAL A 639 2.94 -11.40 19.22
N GLN A 640 2.64 -11.60 20.50
CA GLN A 640 1.68 -12.57 20.99
C GLN A 640 0.49 -11.87 21.63
N ALA A 641 -0.61 -12.60 21.83
CA ALA A 641 -1.73 -12.12 22.63
C ALA A 641 -2.35 -13.26 23.42
N ASP A 642 -2.88 -12.94 24.61
CA ASP A 642 -3.91 -13.73 25.26
C ASP A 642 -5.26 -13.11 24.91
N GLY A 643 -6.24 -13.95 24.59
CA GLY A 643 -7.56 -13.48 24.22
C GLY A 643 -8.69 -14.23 24.90
N GLU A 644 -9.80 -13.53 25.04
CA GLU A 644 -11.09 -14.10 25.42
C GLU A 644 -12.11 -13.75 24.35
N ILE A 645 -12.84 -14.76 23.87
CA ILE A 645 -13.93 -14.61 22.91
C ILE A 645 -15.21 -14.97 23.63
N SER A 646 -16.06 -13.99 23.86
CA SER A 646 -17.42 -14.15 24.37
C SER A 646 -18.39 -14.19 23.21
N ALA A 647 -19.25 -15.20 23.14
CA ALA A 647 -20.29 -15.30 22.14
C ALA A 647 -21.63 -15.68 22.78
N ARG A 648 -22.73 -15.15 22.26
CA ARG A 648 -24.09 -15.47 22.71
C ARG A 648 -25.08 -15.43 21.56
N ALA A 649 -25.96 -16.42 21.53
CA ALA A 649 -27.02 -16.51 20.53
C ALA A 649 -27.95 -15.29 20.58
N PRO A 650 -28.47 -14.81 19.41
CA PRO A 650 -28.26 -15.44 18.11
C PRO A 650 -26.92 -15.05 17.46
N ASN A 651 -26.35 -13.86 17.74
CA ASN A 651 -25.20 -13.32 17.02
C ASN A 651 -24.43 -12.23 17.78
N LEU A 652 -24.37 -12.30 19.11
CA LEU A 652 -23.58 -11.36 19.91
C LEU A 652 -22.16 -11.88 20.06
N THR A 653 -21.16 -11.05 19.80
CA THR A 653 -19.73 -11.42 19.95
C THR A 653 -18.90 -10.29 20.52
N MET A 654 -17.95 -10.66 21.35
CA MET A 654 -16.90 -9.79 21.87
C MET A 654 -15.60 -10.56 21.88
N THR A 655 -14.54 -9.97 21.32
CA THR A 655 -13.19 -10.51 21.37
C THR A 655 -12.29 -9.51 22.08
N ASP A 656 -11.71 -9.88 23.20
CA ASP A 656 -10.76 -9.06 23.98
C ASP A 656 -9.36 -9.70 23.86
N MET A 657 -8.44 -9.02 23.15
CA MET A 657 -7.06 -9.46 22.94
C MET A 657 -6.08 -8.54 23.65
N ARG A 658 -5.25 -9.10 24.51
CA ARG A 658 -4.17 -8.42 25.24
C ARG A 658 -2.85 -8.74 24.55
N LEU A 659 -2.35 -7.75 23.77
CA LEU A 659 -1.11 -7.89 23.03
C LEU A 659 0.10 -7.92 23.97
N LYS A 660 1.05 -8.80 23.67
CA LYS A 660 2.27 -8.99 24.44
C LYS A 660 3.51 -9.01 23.54
N ALA A 661 4.57 -8.38 23.99
CA ALA A 661 5.89 -8.52 23.39
C ALA A 661 6.94 -8.52 24.52
N LEU A 662 7.99 -9.31 24.36
CA LEU A 662 9.05 -9.46 25.36
C LEU A 662 8.51 -9.77 26.78
N GLY A 663 7.43 -10.56 26.86
CA GLY A 663 6.84 -10.99 28.13
C GLY A 663 5.94 -9.95 28.84
N ARG A 664 5.71 -8.77 28.28
CA ARG A 664 4.85 -7.75 28.86
C ARG A 664 3.71 -7.30 27.93
N GLN A 665 2.63 -6.82 28.51
CA GLN A 665 1.51 -6.27 27.73
C GLN A 665 1.91 -4.96 27.08
N ILE A 666 1.62 -4.84 25.77
CA ILE A 666 1.92 -3.65 24.97
C ILE A 666 0.67 -2.95 24.42
N GLY A 667 -0.50 -3.57 24.56
CA GLY A 667 -1.75 -2.95 24.12
C GLY A 667 -2.92 -3.92 24.17
N THR A 668 -4.09 -3.43 23.76
CA THR A 668 -5.32 -4.24 23.63
C THR A 668 -6.02 -3.97 22.31
N ILE A 669 -6.67 -5.01 21.79
CA ILE A 669 -7.59 -4.94 20.65
C ILE A 669 -8.89 -5.58 21.09
N VAL A 670 -9.99 -4.84 21.07
CA VAL A 670 -11.32 -5.33 21.43
C VAL A 670 -12.25 -5.16 20.24
N SER A 671 -12.70 -6.27 19.66
CA SER A 671 -13.71 -6.27 18.61
C SER A 671 -15.06 -6.68 19.19
N TYR A 672 -16.13 -6.00 18.79
CA TYR A 672 -17.46 -6.26 19.32
C TYR A 672 -18.52 -6.25 18.23
N PHE A 673 -19.60 -7.00 18.45
CA PHE A 673 -20.82 -6.94 17.69
C PHE A 673 -22.02 -7.18 18.61
N ASP A 674 -22.94 -6.20 18.68
CA ASP A 674 -24.09 -6.20 19.58
C ASP A 674 -25.39 -6.75 18.95
N GLY A 675 -25.28 -7.41 17.78
CA GLY A 675 -26.36 -7.92 16.98
C GLY A 675 -26.82 -6.96 15.87
N THR A 676 -26.48 -5.68 15.96
CA THR A 676 -26.85 -4.64 14.98
C THR A 676 -25.67 -3.83 14.51
N SER A 677 -24.85 -3.38 15.45
CA SER A 677 -23.64 -2.59 15.21
C SER A 677 -22.40 -3.29 15.73
N GLY A 678 -21.26 -2.98 15.14
CA GLY A 678 -20.00 -3.55 15.55
C GLY A 678 -18.84 -2.61 15.30
N GLY A 679 -17.69 -2.95 15.84
CA GLY A 679 -16.48 -2.15 15.69
C GLY A 679 -15.28 -2.77 16.37
N GLU A 680 -14.17 -2.03 16.30
CA GLU A 680 -12.93 -2.36 16.96
C GLU A 680 -12.43 -1.18 17.77
N VAL A 681 -12.05 -1.43 19.01
CA VAL A 681 -11.43 -0.46 19.92
C VAL A 681 -10.01 -0.92 20.19
N VAL A 682 -9.04 -0.10 19.85
CA VAL A 682 -7.62 -0.38 20.11
C VAL A 682 -7.04 0.63 21.10
N SER A 683 -6.18 0.20 22.00
CA SER A 683 -5.55 1.09 22.99
C SER A 683 -4.57 2.09 22.36
N PHE A 684 -4.10 1.83 21.15
CA PHE A 684 -2.99 2.55 20.49
C PHE A 684 -3.39 3.25 19.18
N GLY A 685 -4.68 3.38 18.91
CA GLY A 685 -5.19 4.01 17.67
C GLY A 685 -6.62 4.52 17.82
N PRO A 686 -7.20 5.09 16.78
CA PRO A 686 -8.60 5.44 16.75
C PRO A 686 -9.48 4.20 16.72
N ASP A 687 -10.69 4.30 17.27
CA ASP A 687 -11.71 3.27 17.17
C ASP A 687 -12.22 3.18 15.74
N GLU A 688 -12.49 1.96 15.28
CA GLU A 688 -13.18 1.68 14.02
C GLU A 688 -14.63 1.29 14.32
N ILE A 689 -15.57 1.86 13.57
CA ILE A 689 -16.98 1.43 13.56
C ILE A 689 -17.21 0.76 12.22
N TYR A 690 -17.71 -0.48 12.25
CA TYR A 690 -17.98 -1.23 11.02
C TYR A 690 -19.23 -0.70 10.34
N THR A 691 -19.14 -0.52 9.02
CA THR A 691 -20.24 -0.09 8.17
C THR A 691 -20.26 -0.95 6.90
N GLY A 692 -21.25 -0.78 6.03
CA GLY A 692 -21.32 -1.40 4.71
C GLY A 692 -21.03 -2.89 4.70
N LYS A 693 -20.21 -3.31 3.75
CA LYS A 693 -19.81 -4.70 3.52
C LYS A 693 -19.10 -5.33 4.73
N ARG A 694 -18.25 -4.55 5.43
CA ARG A 694 -17.55 -5.00 6.64
C ARG A 694 -18.53 -5.38 7.75
N LEU A 695 -19.56 -4.56 7.97
CA LEU A 695 -20.59 -4.83 8.97
C LEU A 695 -21.42 -6.08 8.58
N ASP A 696 -21.72 -6.26 7.31
CA ASP A 696 -22.46 -7.45 6.82
C ASP A 696 -21.64 -8.73 7.00
N ASP A 697 -20.33 -8.69 6.74
CA ASP A 697 -19.42 -9.82 6.98
C ASP A 697 -19.35 -10.18 8.47
N VAL A 698 -19.24 -9.16 9.36
CA VAL A 698 -19.21 -9.37 10.81
C VAL A 698 -20.53 -9.93 11.30
N ARG A 699 -21.68 -9.42 10.82
CA ARG A 699 -23.01 -9.93 11.17
C ARG A 699 -23.17 -11.40 10.83
N THR A 700 -22.72 -11.83 9.64
CA THR A 700 -22.76 -13.21 9.20
C THR A 700 -21.78 -14.07 10.00
N GLY A 701 -20.56 -13.59 10.22
CA GLY A 701 -19.53 -14.30 10.96
C GLY A 701 -19.78 -14.42 12.47
N SER A 702 -20.67 -13.58 13.01
CA SER A 702 -21.08 -13.61 14.43
C SER A 702 -22.26 -14.54 14.70
N ASP A 703 -22.81 -15.23 13.69
CA ASP A 703 -23.90 -16.19 13.92
C ASP A 703 -23.42 -17.33 14.82
N PHE A 704 -24.03 -17.43 16.01
CA PHE A 704 -23.65 -18.44 17.02
C PHE A 704 -23.82 -19.87 16.50
N TYR A 705 -24.78 -20.07 15.57
CA TYR A 705 -25.07 -21.34 14.94
C TYR A 705 -24.69 -21.39 13.46
N ASP A 706 -23.56 -20.75 13.06
CA ASP A 706 -23.17 -20.58 11.66
C ASP A 706 -23.36 -21.87 10.82
N VAL A 707 -22.81 -22.99 11.30
CA VAL A 707 -22.87 -24.28 10.58
C VAL A 707 -24.32 -24.76 10.34
N LEU A 708 -25.22 -24.48 11.27
CA LEU A 708 -26.66 -24.83 11.14
C LEU A 708 -27.38 -23.87 10.21
N ASN A 709 -26.90 -22.66 10.10
CA ASN A 709 -27.57 -21.52 9.45
C ASN A 709 -27.04 -21.20 8.06
N TRP A 710 -26.20 -22.03 7.44
CA TRP A 710 -25.67 -21.75 6.11
C TRP A 710 -26.78 -21.45 5.09
N LYS A 711 -27.86 -22.25 5.06
CA LYS A 711 -29.01 -22.02 4.15
C LYS A 711 -29.75 -20.71 4.43
N LYS A 712 -29.69 -20.21 5.65
CA LYS A 712 -30.29 -18.93 6.05
C LYS A 712 -29.38 -17.75 5.70
N ASN A 713 -28.08 -17.92 5.92
CA ASN A 713 -27.08 -16.83 5.82
C ASN A 713 -26.59 -16.61 4.39
N TYR A 714 -26.68 -17.63 3.52
CA TYR A 714 -26.17 -17.59 2.16
C TYR A 714 -27.26 -17.87 1.13
N LYS A 715 -27.31 -17.01 0.11
CA LYS A 715 -28.28 -17.13 -0.99
C LYS A 715 -27.95 -18.29 -1.92
N THR A 716 -26.66 -18.53 -2.15
CA THR A 716 -26.17 -19.65 -2.93
C THR A 716 -25.11 -20.41 -2.16
N ILE A 717 -25.21 -21.73 -2.19
CA ILE A 717 -24.21 -22.67 -1.66
C ILE A 717 -24.01 -23.72 -2.73
N GLU A 718 -22.82 -23.77 -3.30
CA GLU A 718 -22.50 -24.65 -4.43
C GLU A 718 -21.24 -25.47 -4.16
N VAL A 719 -21.34 -26.79 -4.29
CA VAL A 719 -20.16 -27.64 -4.32
C VAL A 719 -19.57 -27.59 -5.72
N LYS A 720 -18.47 -26.84 -5.88
CA LYS A 720 -17.89 -26.54 -7.19
C LYS A 720 -17.09 -27.69 -7.78
N ARG A 721 -16.29 -28.38 -6.94
CA ARG A 721 -15.34 -29.40 -7.36
C ARG A 721 -14.76 -30.13 -6.15
N MET A 722 -14.01 -31.18 -6.42
CA MET A 722 -13.05 -31.72 -5.45
C MET A 722 -11.77 -30.88 -5.47
N GLY A 723 -11.08 -30.84 -4.34
CA GLY A 723 -9.78 -30.19 -4.16
C GLY A 723 -9.01 -30.88 -3.05
N LYS A 724 -7.86 -30.32 -2.64
CA LYS A 724 -7.04 -30.86 -1.55
C LYS A 724 -6.60 -29.79 -0.58
N VAL A 725 -6.42 -30.18 0.67
CA VAL A 725 -5.72 -29.41 1.70
C VAL A 725 -4.64 -30.34 2.26
N GLY A 726 -3.37 -30.07 1.94
CA GLY A 726 -2.32 -31.06 2.08
C GLY A 726 -2.63 -32.30 1.23
N ASP A 727 -2.62 -33.46 1.85
CA ASP A 727 -2.94 -34.74 1.19
C ASP A 727 -4.44 -35.12 1.29
N GLU A 728 -5.24 -34.36 2.04
CA GLU A 728 -6.65 -34.68 2.31
C GLU A 728 -7.57 -34.15 1.21
N GLU A 729 -8.40 -35.02 0.63
CA GLU A 729 -9.41 -34.66 -0.35
C GLU A 729 -10.55 -33.86 0.30
N CYS A 730 -10.98 -32.81 -0.38
CA CYS A 730 -11.98 -31.88 0.11
C CYS A 730 -13.03 -31.57 -0.96
N TYR A 731 -14.27 -31.38 -0.54
CA TYR A 731 -15.29 -30.66 -1.33
C TYR A 731 -14.99 -29.17 -1.25
N VAL A 732 -14.86 -28.52 -2.41
CA VAL A 732 -14.70 -27.07 -2.50
C VAL A 732 -16.07 -26.43 -2.65
N VAL A 733 -16.48 -25.68 -1.64
CA VAL A 733 -17.83 -25.12 -1.49
C VAL A 733 -17.77 -23.60 -1.55
N GLU A 734 -18.43 -23.01 -2.52
CA GLU A 734 -18.61 -21.56 -2.58
C GLU A 734 -19.92 -21.17 -1.91
N ARG A 735 -19.86 -20.23 -0.98
CA ARG A 735 -21.02 -19.63 -0.31
C ARG A 735 -21.09 -18.14 -0.63
N LYS A 736 -22.25 -17.66 -1.05
CA LYS A 736 -22.47 -16.26 -1.41
C LYS A 736 -23.75 -15.75 -0.79
N GLY A 737 -23.65 -14.73 0.05
CA GLY A 737 -24.78 -14.01 0.65
C GLY A 737 -25.41 -13.02 -0.33
N GLU A 738 -26.51 -12.39 0.06
CA GLU A 738 -27.06 -11.23 -0.66
C GLU A 738 -26.15 -10.02 -0.54
N ARG A 739 -25.47 -9.92 0.59
CA ARG A 739 -24.49 -8.87 0.95
C ARG A 739 -23.25 -9.54 1.49
N GLY A 740 -22.17 -8.76 1.66
CA GLY A 740 -20.90 -9.26 2.16
C GLY A 740 -20.02 -9.89 1.07
N THR A 741 -18.96 -10.56 1.50
CA THR A 741 -17.96 -11.19 0.62
C THR A 741 -18.28 -12.66 0.36
N PRO A 742 -18.05 -13.18 -0.86
CA PRO A 742 -18.09 -14.61 -1.10
C PRO A 742 -17.05 -15.35 -0.25
N VAL A 743 -17.37 -16.55 0.19
CA VAL A 743 -16.49 -17.42 0.99
C VAL A 743 -16.35 -18.76 0.29
N THR A 744 -15.13 -19.27 0.20
CA THR A 744 -14.86 -20.62 -0.32
C THR A 744 -14.32 -21.48 0.81
N ASP A 745 -15.06 -22.55 1.14
CA ASP A 745 -14.66 -23.53 2.15
C ASP A 745 -14.16 -24.82 1.47
N TYR A 746 -13.14 -25.41 2.06
CA TYR A 746 -12.61 -26.74 1.73
C TYR A 746 -13.05 -27.69 2.84
N VAL A 747 -14.05 -28.50 2.57
CA VAL A 747 -14.65 -29.42 3.53
C VAL A 747 -14.06 -30.82 3.29
N SER A 748 -13.44 -31.40 4.29
CA SER A 748 -12.89 -32.77 4.21
C SER A 748 -13.91 -33.78 3.68
N ALA A 749 -13.54 -34.54 2.66
CA ALA A 749 -14.39 -35.62 2.13
C ALA A 749 -14.50 -36.80 3.11
N LYS A 750 -13.59 -36.88 4.10
CA LYS A 750 -13.55 -37.95 5.09
C LYS A 750 -14.28 -37.57 6.38
N THR A 751 -13.98 -36.39 6.93
CA THR A 751 -14.50 -35.97 8.23
C THR A 751 -15.68 -35.00 8.14
N PHE A 752 -15.93 -34.39 6.99
CA PHE A 752 -16.92 -33.35 6.75
C PHE A 752 -16.70 -32.08 7.61
N LEU A 753 -15.48 -31.86 8.10
CA LEU A 753 -15.05 -30.66 8.79
C LEU A 753 -14.38 -29.70 7.81
N VAL A 754 -14.49 -28.40 8.05
CA VAL A 754 -13.81 -27.38 7.23
C VAL A 754 -12.34 -27.38 7.56
N LEU A 755 -11.47 -27.65 6.60
CA LEU A 755 -10.02 -27.62 6.78
C LEU A 755 -9.38 -26.32 6.36
N LYS A 756 -9.99 -25.62 5.37
CA LYS A 756 -9.49 -24.36 4.85
C LYS A 756 -10.65 -23.47 4.44
N ARG A 757 -10.49 -22.19 4.60
CA ARG A 757 -11.40 -21.13 4.14
C ARG A 757 -10.64 -20.07 3.38
N GLU A 758 -11.15 -19.64 2.25
CA GLU A 758 -10.68 -18.49 1.49
C GLU A 758 -11.76 -17.42 1.50
N SER A 759 -11.39 -16.20 1.82
CA SER A 759 -12.29 -15.04 1.92
C SER A 759 -11.54 -13.76 1.57
N VAL A 760 -12.23 -12.64 1.59
CA VAL A 760 -11.67 -11.31 1.38
C VAL A 760 -12.01 -10.44 2.57
N ILE A 761 -11.01 -9.75 3.11
CA ILE A 761 -11.22 -8.71 4.14
C ILE A 761 -11.35 -7.38 3.41
N SER A 762 -12.47 -6.70 3.58
CA SER A 762 -12.69 -5.35 3.04
C SER A 762 -12.31 -4.30 4.07
N SER A 763 -11.49 -3.32 3.68
CA SER A 763 -11.21 -2.12 4.47
C SER A 763 -11.95 -0.95 3.84
N GLU A 764 -12.98 -0.44 4.52
CA GLU A 764 -13.75 0.69 4.01
C GLU A 764 -12.96 2.00 4.01
N THR A 765 -12.03 2.15 4.95
CA THR A 765 -11.20 3.36 5.07
C THR A 765 -10.22 3.50 3.89
N SER A 766 -9.72 2.39 3.36
CA SER A 766 -8.76 2.38 2.24
C SER A 766 -9.36 1.92 0.91
N GLY A 767 -10.58 1.35 0.91
CA GLY A 767 -11.19 0.71 -0.26
C GLY A 767 -10.43 -0.53 -0.75
N VAL A 768 -9.48 -1.05 0.05
CA VAL A 768 -8.64 -2.19 -0.32
C VAL A 768 -9.32 -3.48 0.11
N GLU A 769 -9.42 -4.42 -0.82
CA GLU A 769 -9.83 -5.80 -0.56
C GLU A 769 -8.58 -6.69 -0.46
N LEU A 770 -8.42 -7.35 0.70
CA LEU A 770 -7.27 -8.23 0.97
C LEU A 770 -7.72 -9.69 1.00
N PRO A 771 -7.22 -10.54 0.10
CA PRO A 771 -7.43 -11.98 0.20
C PRO A 771 -6.90 -12.53 1.53
N GLN A 772 -7.69 -13.37 2.17
CA GLN A 772 -7.34 -14.07 3.41
C GLN A 772 -7.57 -15.57 3.24
N THR A 773 -6.63 -16.34 3.74
CA THR A 773 -6.76 -17.80 3.89
C THR A 773 -6.77 -18.14 5.37
N GLN A 774 -7.70 -19.01 5.77
CA GLN A 774 -7.72 -19.58 7.12
C GLN A 774 -7.63 -21.11 7.00
N THR A 775 -6.80 -21.73 7.85
CA THR A 775 -6.77 -23.20 7.98
C THR A 775 -7.18 -23.61 9.38
N PHE A 776 -7.94 -24.69 9.47
CA PHE A 776 -8.51 -25.19 10.70
C PHE A 776 -7.98 -26.60 10.96
N SER A 777 -7.53 -26.84 12.19
CA SER A 777 -6.94 -28.13 12.57
C SER A 777 -7.10 -28.38 14.08
N ASP A 778 -6.66 -29.55 14.54
CA ASP A 778 -6.79 -29.98 15.94
C ASP A 778 -8.23 -29.87 16.44
N TYR A 779 -9.14 -30.50 15.69
CA TYR A 779 -10.56 -30.55 16.04
C TYR A 779 -10.79 -31.42 17.27
N ARG A 780 -11.51 -30.90 18.25
CA ARG A 780 -11.83 -31.59 19.50
C ARG A 780 -13.31 -31.48 19.82
N MET A 781 -13.86 -32.54 20.40
CA MET A 781 -15.25 -32.55 20.89
C MET A 781 -15.30 -31.88 22.26
N VAL A 782 -16.09 -30.81 22.41
CA VAL A 782 -16.32 -30.10 23.68
C VAL A 782 -17.81 -30.05 23.93
N GLU A 783 -18.29 -30.79 24.94
CA GLU A 783 -19.71 -30.89 25.35
C GLU A 783 -20.67 -31.15 24.17
N GLY A 784 -20.22 -32.02 23.23
CA GLY A 784 -21.04 -32.47 22.10
C GLY A 784 -20.89 -31.61 20.84
N VAL A 785 -20.06 -30.55 20.85
CA VAL A 785 -19.78 -29.73 19.69
C VAL A 785 -18.31 -29.87 19.28
N MET A 786 -18.06 -30.05 17.98
CA MET A 786 -16.71 -30.17 17.41
C MET A 786 -16.12 -28.79 17.13
N ILE A 787 -14.98 -28.46 17.72
CA ILE A 787 -14.32 -27.16 17.67
C ILE A 787 -12.87 -27.28 17.18
N PRO A 788 -12.40 -26.42 16.23
CA PRO A 788 -10.99 -26.38 15.87
C PRO A 788 -10.18 -25.71 16.99
N PHE A 789 -9.18 -26.39 17.53
CA PHE A 789 -8.29 -25.86 18.57
C PHE A 789 -7.09 -25.13 18.01
N LYS A 790 -6.87 -25.20 16.69
CA LYS A 790 -5.85 -24.41 16.00
C LYS A 790 -6.41 -23.82 14.71
N ILE A 791 -6.31 -22.50 14.58
CA ILE A 791 -6.67 -21.73 13.40
C ILE A 791 -5.46 -20.92 12.97
N VAL A 792 -5.11 -20.97 11.69
CA VAL A 792 -4.06 -20.10 11.12
C VAL A 792 -4.72 -19.21 10.07
N SER A 793 -4.69 -17.92 10.29
CA SER A 793 -5.15 -16.89 9.34
C SER A 793 -3.96 -16.23 8.69
N SER A 794 -3.92 -16.20 7.36
CA SER A 794 -2.81 -15.64 6.57
C SER A 794 -3.32 -14.61 5.58
N ASN A 795 -2.69 -13.45 5.53
CA ASN A 795 -2.88 -12.44 4.50
C ASN A 795 -1.58 -11.64 4.27
N ILE A 796 -1.50 -10.91 3.15
CA ILE A 796 -0.28 -10.18 2.76
C ILE A 796 0.09 -9.03 3.72
N ALA A 797 -0.89 -8.45 4.41
CA ALA A 797 -0.66 -7.30 5.30
C ALA A 797 -0.10 -7.73 6.67
N ASN A 798 -0.67 -8.78 7.26
CA ASN A 798 -0.37 -9.20 8.62
C ASN A 798 0.53 -10.45 8.69
N GLY A 799 0.67 -11.19 7.57
CA GLY A 799 1.30 -12.49 7.57
C GLY A 799 0.46 -13.54 8.30
N ASP A 800 1.11 -14.47 8.99
CA ASP A 800 0.47 -15.57 9.68
C ASP A 800 0.07 -15.18 11.11
N ILE A 801 -1.21 -15.37 11.44
CA ILE A 801 -1.77 -15.24 12.78
C ILE A 801 -2.26 -16.63 13.21
N VAL A 802 -1.61 -17.19 14.20
CA VAL A 802 -1.93 -18.53 14.73
C VAL A 802 -2.73 -18.38 16.01
N VAL A 803 -3.98 -18.81 15.99
CA VAL A 803 -4.86 -18.86 17.16
C VAL A 803 -4.90 -20.28 17.71
N ARG A 804 -4.62 -20.43 19.01
CA ARG A 804 -4.72 -21.70 19.74
C ARG A 804 -5.78 -21.57 20.82
N VAL A 805 -6.83 -22.37 20.72
CA VAL A 805 -7.87 -22.46 21.75
C VAL A 805 -7.29 -23.18 22.97
N LYS A 806 -7.46 -22.60 24.15
CA LYS A 806 -7.00 -23.16 25.43
C LYS A 806 -8.13 -23.78 26.22
N ASP A 807 -9.29 -23.12 26.21
CA ASP A 807 -10.45 -23.53 26.99
C ASP A 807 -11.72 -23.01 26.33
N VAL A 808 -12.78 -23.80 26.40
CA VAL A 808 -14.11 -23.41 25.92
C VAL A 808 -15.11 -23.77 27.02
N LYS A 809 -15.86 -22.78 27.47
CA LYS A 809 -16.94 -22.94 28.44
C LYS A 809 -18.25 -22.57 27.79
N TRP A 810 -19.20 -23.47 27.87
CA TRP A 810 -20.54 -23.26 27.36
C TRP A 810 -21.47 -22.72 28.45
N ASP A 811 -22.55 -22.08 28.04
CA ASP A 811 -23.66 -21.61 28.84
C ASP A 811 -23.27 -20.75 30.04
N VAL A 812 -22.20 -19.95 29.81
CA VAL A 812 -21.71 -18.95 30.76
C VAL A 812 -22.66 -17.77 30.74
N MET A 813 -23.04 -17.28 31.94
CA MET A 813 -23.84 -16.06 32.02
C MET A 813 -22.99 -14.85 31.59
N ILE A 814 -23.29 -14.27 30.44
CA ILE A 814 -22.60 -13.11 29.88
C ILE A 814 -23.61 -11.95 29.80
N PRO A 815 -23.39 -10.86 30.56
CA PRO A 815 -24.28 -9.68 30.54
C PRO A 815 -24.31 -8.98 29.18
N ASP A 816 -25.43 -8.31 28.85
CA ASP A 816 -25.61 -7.62 27.56
C ASP A 816 -24.61 -6.50 27.31
N ASP A 817 -24.14 -5.84 28.35
CA ASP A 817 -23.19 -4.75 28.30
C ASP A 817 -21.79 -5.20 27.84
N VAL A 818 -21.46 -6.46 28.00
CA VAL A 818 -20.20 -7.04 27.49
C VAL A 818 -20.11 -6.90 25.97
N PHE A 819 -21.20 -7.03 25.23
CA PHE A 819 -21.19 -6.99 23.78
C PHE A 819 -21.27 -5.59 23.17
N LYS A 820 -21.40 -4.57 24.01
CA LYS A 820 -21.46 -3.18 23.58
C LYS A 820 -20.06 -2.62 23.34
N LYS A 821 -20.00 -1.48 22.64
CA LYS A 821 -18.75 -0.76 22.44
C LYS A 821 -18.07 -0.52 23.80
N PRO A 822 -16.86 -1.04 24.04
CA PRO A 822 -16.17 -0.83 25.29
C PRO A 822 -15.74 0.63 25.43
N VAL A 823 -15.72 1.13 26.67
CA VAL A 823 -15.15 2.44 26.99
C VAL A 823 -13.64 2.31 26.96
N LYS A 824 -12.98 3.16 26.20
CA LYS A 824 -11.52 3.20 26.13
C LYS A 824 -10.95 3.60 27.50
N LYS A 825 -10.20 2.70 28.12
CA LYS A 825 -9.55 2.95 29.44
C LYS A 825 -8.25 3.71 29.29
#